data_d517675fee80a6a42e1511d6e6d366c2
#
_entry.id   d517675fee80a6a42e1511d6e6d366c2
#
_cell.length_a   1.000
_cell.length_b   1.000
_cell.length_c   1.000
_cell.angle_alpha   90.00
_cell.angle_beta   90.00
_cell.angle_gamma   90.00
#
_symmetry.space_group_name_H-M   'P 1'
#
loop_
_entity.id
_entity.type
_entity.pdbx_description
1 polymer ?
#
loop_
_entity_poly.entity_id
_entity_poly.type
_entity_poly.pdbx_seq_one_letter_code
_entity_poly.pdbx_strand_id
1 'polypeptide(L)'
;MIDRRAEKQVLHHVLDSVRAGMSGALVLRGEPGVGKSALLDYAVESAADLQIVRTVAVESEMALGFAAVHQLLVPLLPGVDGLPEPQRRALGVAFGLVSGPPADPFLVGLAVLTLLADAAEVRPVLCVVDDAHWLDDESADTLSFVARRLLADRVGMLFAIRETTEPDPRLQSLPGLRIAGLPEQGAYELLETSISRPVDAAVAARIIAETGGNPLAIVEAVRELSPKQLDGRAPLPEPLAVGHQLDVLFGRRVRELPTDTQTLLLLAAADQPGPGDRLWQAATMLGIPESAAVPAEATGLVVFWPEVRFSHPLVRSAVYHAATAVQRRRAHRALAAACDPELHAVPRAWHLAAAAARPGEGVAAQLEAAADRASRRGGYAAAAALLERAALLTPDGERRAERRLSAADAHLLAGAADRALALLTEAVPGLRDPRSTAQAIRLKGEIGFACGQVADAACALVGAAVRLRPLDPSTSRDTLLSALEAVVFAGWASSTAVLQEIARTARDLPPMRDPPDSAPNLLLQGYTARVAGGYAAAVPALRRAVQTFLVDEVDPDIALRRLLLVAIAAVDLLDDTSVERLSTHWIDRARHSGALTKLAGALAFRSALVDGPSGRLAAARAAESEAHELAVATGNPRVVPPSGAHTLLTLALSCREAQARATAAAVARETPGRGAAGEAALAAYFLGVLEISLGNYGSAVGCLHSAYTDDTPLIGTQALPDLVEAAVRAGRRDLAERALQRLEDRATATGTPLALGLLARSRALLAAPAEAQQDYEDALPLLGRTRAAPQLARAHLLYGEWLRRQRQRREARDQLRAALDMFDGMGLHGFAERARVELRATGEHARKRELGTPEELTSQEAQIAALVSRGQANREIAAQLFVTPSTVEYHLRKVFRKLGVTSRTQLAHRVINQGFGVLHPVPASGGPILDGHR
;
A
#
# COMPACT_ATOMS: atom_id res chain seq x y z
N MET A 1 -27.84 9.60 -29.57
CA MET A 1 -27.74 10.09 -28.16
C MET A 1 -28.13 11.55 -28.14
N ILE A 2 -29.16 11.88 -27.39
CA ILE A 2 -29.87 13.16 -27.36
C ILE A 2 -29.28 14.04 -26.22
N ASP A 3 -29.02 15.31 -26.55
CA ASP A 3 -28.67 16.41 -25.62
C ASP A 3 -27.68 16.09 -24.47
N ARG A 4 -26.50 15.56 -24.83
CA ARG A 4 -25.37 15.24 -23.92
C ARG A 4 -24.08 15.93 -24.41
N ARG A 5 -24.18 17.24 -24.77
CA ARG A 5 -23.05 17.94 -25.37
C ARG A 5 -21.88 18.13 -24.41
N ALA A 6 -22.16 18.50 -23.17
CA ALA A 6 -21.14 18.71 -22.14
C ALA A 6 -20.42 17.41 -21.78
N GLU A 7 -21.16 16.33 -21.57
CA GLU A 7 -20.61 15.01 -21.26
C GLU A 7 -19.78 14.47 -22.41
N LYS A 8 -20.25 14.60 -23.64
CA LYS A 8 -19.51 14.23 -24.85
C LYS A 8 -18.20 14.99 -24.96
N GLN A 9 -18.21 16.29 -24.63
CA GLN A 9 -17.00 17.13 -24.68
C GLN A 9 -15.94 16.67 -23.67
N VAL A 10 -16.37 16.28 -22.46
CA VAL A 10 -15.44 15.71 -21.45
C VAL A 10 -14.86 14.38 -21.93
N LEU A 11 -15.70 13.49 -22.51
CA LEU A 11 -15.23 12.23 -23.08
C LEU A 11 -14.25 12.45 -24.24
N HIS A 12 -14.53 13.39 -25.16
CA HIS A 12 -13.60 13.76 -26.23
C HIS A 12 -12.27 14.28 -25.67
N HIS A 13 -12.30 15.09 -24.62
CA HIS A 13 -11.06 15.56 -23.99
C HIS A 13 -10.18 14.40 -23.48
N VAL A 14 -10.77 13.36 -22.87
CA VAL A 14 -10.03 12.16 -22.46
C VAL A 14 -9.47 11.43 -23.67
N LEU A 15 -10.28 11.20 -24.72
CA LEU A 15 -9.84 10.52 -25.93
C LEU A 15 -8.74 11.28 -26.67
N ASP A 16 -8.85 12.59 -26.77
CA ASP A 16 -7.86 13.43 -27.42
C ASP A 16 -6.54 13.48 -26.62
N SER A 17 -6.62 13.45 -25.29
CA SER A 17 -5.44 13.31 -24.43
C SER A 17 -4.70 12.00 -24.71
N VAL A 18 -5.45 10.89 -24.82
CA VAL A 18 -4.88 9.56 -25.14
C VAL A 18 -4.24 9.55 -26.53
N ARG A 19 -4.88 10.16 -27.53
CA ARG A 19 -4.30 10.35 -28.88
C ARG A 19 -3.02 11.20 -28.87
N ALA A 20 -3.00 12.22 -28.01
CA ALA A 20 -1.84 13.10 -27.83
C ALA A 20 -0.68 12.47 -27.04
N GLY A 21 -0.80 11.22 -26.63
CA GLY A 21 0.28 10.51 -25.93
C GLY A 21 0.20 10.56 -24.41
N MET A 22 -0.87 11.15 -23.85
CA MET A 22 -1.12 11.18 -22.41
C MET A 22 -2.12 10.08 -22.03
N SER A 23 -2.26 9.84 -20.75
CA SER A 23 -3.29 8.93 -20.21
C SER A 23 -4.36 9.71 -19.45
N GLY A 24 -5.54 9.10 -19.27
CA GLY A 24 -6.62 9.71 -18.53
C GLY A 24 -7.58 8.69 -17.94
N ALA A 25 -8.10 8.97 -16.76
CA ALA A 25 -9.15 8.18 -16.14
C ALA A 25 -10.36 9.06 -15.82
N LEU A 26 -11.57 8.53 -16.02
CA LEU A 26 -12.82 9.23 -15.73
C LEU A 26 -13.88 8.27 -15.19
N VAL A 27 -14.57 8.68 -14.14
CA VAL A 27 -15.66 7.91 -13.52
C VAL A 27 -17.00 8.61 -13.82
N LEU A 28 -17.88 7.98 -14.59
CA LEU A 28 -19.25 8.43 -14.83
C LEU A 28 -20.14 8.01 -13.66
N ARG A 29 -20.71 8.96 -12.95
CA ARG A 29 -21.56 8.73 -11.77
C ARG A 29 -23.00 9.18 -12.04
N GLY A 30 -24.00 8.43 -11.62
CA GLY A 30 -25.39 8.85 -11.74
C GLY A 30 -26.36 7.71 -11.45
N GLU A 31 -27.65 8.04 -11.41
CA GLU A 31 -28.72 7.10 -11.15
C GLU A 31 -28.82 5.98 -12.19
N PRO A 32 -29.46 4.85 -11.84
CA PRO A 32 -29.78 3.81 -12.82
C PRO A 32 -30.62 4.36 -13.98
N GLY A 33 -30.31 3.93 -15.21
CA GLY A 33 -31.09 4.34 -16.39
C GLY A 33 -30.81 5.75 -16.95
N VAL A 34 -29.90 6.54 -16.31
CA VAL A 34 -29.59 7.92 -16.71
C VAL A 34 -28.76 8.02 -18.01
N GLY A 35 -28.26 6.90 -18.53
CA GLY A 35 -27.53 6.83 -19.81
C GLY A 35 -26.02 6.73 -19.70
N LYS A 36 -25.46 6.26 -18.57
CA LYS A 36 -24.00 6.04 -18.39
C LYS A 36 -23.44 5.07 -19.42
N SER A 37 -24.04 3.88 -19.58
CA SER A 37 -23.61 2.87 -20.55
C SER A 37 -23.69 3.39 -21.99
N ALA A 38 -24.71 4.18 -22.32
CA ALA A 38 -24.82 4.83 -23.63
C ALA A 38 -23.70 5.87 -23.88
N LEU A 39 -23.20 6.55 -22.83
CA LEU A 39 -22.03 7.43 -22.94
C LEU A 39 -20.74 6.63 -23.09
N LEU A 40 -20.61 5.47 -22.44
CA LEU A 40 -19.49 4.55 -22.65
C LEU A 40 -19.51 4.01 -24.10
N ASP A 41 -20.67 3.59 -24.61
CA ASP A 41 -20.83 3.13 -26.01
C ASP A 41 -20.47 4.24 -27.01
N TYR A 42 -20.91 5.47 -26.75
CA TYR A 42 -20.53 6.63 -27.55
C TYR A 42 -19.01 6.87 -27.54
N ALA A 43 -18.36 6.73 -26.38
CA ALA A 43 -16.89 6.86 -26.29
C ALA A 43 -16.19 5.78 -27.10
N VAL A 44 -16.68 4.53 -27.05
CA VAL A 44 -16.18 3.39 -27.84
C VAL A 44 -16.34 3.66 -29.35
N GLU A 45 -17.52 4.11 -29.80
CA GLU A 45 -17.78 4.46 -31.20
C GLU A 45 -16.88 5.61 -31.68
N SER A 46 -16.61 6.59 -30.81
CA SER A 46 -15.73 7.73 -31.10
C SER A 46 -14.24 7.38 -31.05
N ALA A 47 -13.89 6.19 -30.60
CA ALA A 47 -12.52 5.70 -30.40
C ALA A 47 -12.18 4.54 -31.36
N ALA A 48 -12.71 4.54 -32.60
CA ALA A 48 -12.45 3.49 -33.60
C ALA A 48 -10.95 3.33 -33.96
N ASP A 49 -10.16 4.37 -33.74
CA ASP A 49 -8.70 4.40 -33.89
C ASP A 49 -7.93 3.83 -32.70
N LEU A 50 -8.58 3.59 -31.55
CA LEU A 50 -8.01 3.03 -30.34
C LEU A 50 -8.29 1.52 -30.24
N GLN A 51 -7.43 0.80 -29.49
CA GLN A 51 -7.72 -0.57 -29.09
C GLN A 51 -8.68 -0.56 -27.91
N ILE A 52 -9.84 -1.15 -28.08
CA ILE A 52 -10.87 -1.20 -27.03
C ILE A 52 -10.71 -2.50 -26.22
N VAL A 53 -10.60 -2.37 -24.90
CA VAL A 53 -10.76 -3.46 -23.95
C VAL A 53 -11.91 -3.12 -23.01
N ARG A 54 -12.88 -4.01 -22.88
CA ARG A 54 -14.12 -3.73 -22.17
C ARG A 54 -14.50 -4.88 -21.23
N THR A 55 -15.00 -4.54 -20.06
CA THR A 55 -15.65 -5.46 -19.14
C THR A 55 -16.94 -4.84 -18.58
N VAL A 56 -17.87 -5.70 -18.18
CA VAL A 56 -19.08 -5.31 -17.46
C VAL A 56 -19.08 -6.06 -16.14
N ALA A 57 -18.95 -5.35 -15.04
CA ALA A 57 -18.95 -5.97 -13.72
C ALA A 57 -20.37 -6.43 -13.34
N VAL A 58 -20.47 -7.55 -12.65
CA VAL A 58 -21.74 -8.15 -12.27
C VAL A 58 -21.74 -8.62 -10.82
N GLU A 59 -22.88 -8.47 -10.15
CA GLU A 59 -23.06 -8.80 -8.73
C GLU A 59 -22.62 -10.24 -8.36
N SER A 60 -22.85 -11.21 -9.26
CA SER A 60 -22.49 -12.60 -9.03
C SER A 60 -20.97 -12.88 -9.02
N GLU A 61 -20.14 -11.94 -9.49
CA GLU A 61 -18.69 -12.05 -9.55
C GLU A 61 -17.99 -11.33 -8.41
N MET A 62 -18.68 -10.54 -7.60
CA MET A 62 -18.08 -9.81 -6.47
C MET A 62 -17.30 -10.71 -5.49
N ALA A 63 -17.64 -11.99 -5.42
CA ALA A 63 -16.93 -12.96 -4.57
C ALA A 63 -15.80 -13.72 -5.30
N LEU A 64 -15.49 -13.36 -6.55
CA LEU A 64 -14.49 -14.02 -7.38
C LEU A 64 -13.30 -13.08 -7.61
N GLY A 65 -12.28 -13.19 -6.77
CA GLY A 65 -11.11 -12.32 -6.86
C GLY A 65 -10.48 -12.29 -8.26
N PHE A 66 -10.21 -11.08 -8.75
CA PHE A 66 -9.63 -10.76 -10.05
C PHE A 66 -10.52 -11.12 -11.28
N ALA A 67 -11.83 -11.38 -11.09
CA ALA A 67 -12.69 -11.80 -12.19
C ALA A 67 -12.82 -10.70 -13.27
N ALA A 68 -13.10 -9.47 -12.87
CA ALA A 68 -13.25 -8.37 -13.82
C ALA A 68 -11.94 -7.98 -14.50
N VAL A 69 -10.81 -8.04 -13.79
CA VAL A 69 -9.48 -7.82 -14.39
C VAL A 69 -9.15 -8.91 -15.40
N HIS A 70 -9.43 -10.17 -15.08
CA HIS A 70 -9.22 -11.27 -16.03
C HIS A 70 -10.02 -11.05 -17.32
N GLN A 71 -11.33 -10.75 -17.22
CA GLN A 71 -12.17 -10.47 -18.39
C GLN A 71 -11.64 -9.28 -19.20
N LEU A 72 -11.26 -8.19 -18.55
CA LEU A 72 -10.72 -7.01 -19.21
C LEU A 72 -9.45 -7.34 -20.01
N LEU A 73 -8.60 -8.22 -19.48
CA LEU A 73 -7.29 -8.55 -20.06
C LEU A 73 -7.31 -9.69 -21.08
N VAL A 74 -8.42 -10.43 -21.25
CA VAL A 74 -8.49 -11.54 -22.22
C VAL A 74 -7.91 -11.17 -23.59
N PRO A 75 -8.21 -9.99 -24.19
CA PRO A 75 -7.63 -9.62 -25.48
C PRO A 75 -6.11 -9.33 -25.45
N LEU A 76 -5.53 -9.12 -24.26
CA LEU A 76 -4.14 -8.74 -24.05
C LEU A 76 -3.28 -9.90 -23.51
N LEU A 77 -3.89 -11.02 -23.12
CA LEU A 77 -3.19 -12.19 -22.58
C LEU A 77 -2.08 -12.75 -23.47
N PRO A 78 -2.13 -12.67 -24.82
CA PRO A 78 -1.01 -13.06 -25.66
C PRO A 78 0.30 -12.26 -25.37
N GLY A 79 0.20 -11.08 -24.76
CA GLY A 79 1.34 -10.25 -24.35
C GLY A 79 1.99 -10.65 -23.02
N VAL A 80 1.40 -11.58 -22.28
CA VAL A 80 1.87 -11.97 -20.93
C VAL A 80 3.31 -12.50 -20.92
N ASP A 81 3.75 -13.16 -21.98
CA ASP A 81 5.13 -13.67 -22.08
C ASP A 81 6.18 -12.55 -22.15
N GLY A 82 5.80 -11.34 -22.51
CA GLY A 82 6.65 -10.14 -22.51
C GLY A 82 6.85 -9.51 -21.11
N LEU A 83 6.05 -9.90 -20.14
CA LEU A 83 6.14 -9.37 -18.79
C LEU A 83 7.42 -9.82 -18.06
N PRO A 84 7.98 -8.99 -17.16
CA PRO A 84 8.97 -9.43 -16.20
C PRO A 84 8.50 -10.66 -15.41
N GLU A 85 9.41 -11.60 -15.13
CA GLU A 85 9.06 -12.89 -14.47
C GLU A 85 8.20 -12.74 -13.20
N PRO A 86 8.49 -11.82 -12.25
CA PRO A 86 7.65 -11.67 -11.06
C PRO A 86 6.21 -11.26 -11.39
N GLN A 87 6.02 -10.36 -12.36
CA GLN A 87 4.71 -9.88 -12.80
C GLN A 87 3.93 -10.98 -13.52
N ARG A 88 4.60 -11.70 -14.45
CA ARG A 88 4.01 -12.83 -15.18
C ARG A 88 3.55 -13.92 -14.23
N ARG A 89 4.39 -14.26 -13.24
CA ARG A 89 4.07 -15.26 -12.24
C ARG A 89 2.90 -14.83 -11.36
N ALA A 90 2.90 -13.58 -10.86
CA ALA A 90 1.82 -13.06 -10.02
C ALA A 90 0.48 -13.08 -10.77
N LEU A 91 0.46 -12.59 -12.02
CA LEU A 91 -0.74 -12.60 -12.86
C LEU A 91 -1.21 -14.04 -13.16
N GLY A 92 -0.28 -14.94 -13.47
CA GLY A 92 -0.57 -16.34 -13.71
C GLY A 92 -1.15 -17.05 -12.48
N VAL A 93 -0.64 -16.76 -11.28
CA VAL A 93 -1.19 -17.29 -10.01
C VAL A 93 -2.57 -16.68 -9.74
N ALA A 94 -2.76 -15.37 -9.88
CA ALA A 94 -4.04 -14.68 -9.67
C ALA A 94 -5.14 -15.25 -10.57
N PHE A 95 -4.81 -15.53 -11.83
CA PHE A 95 -5.75 -16.13 -12.80
C PHE A 95 -5.84 -17.66 -12.70
N GLY A 96 -5.04 -18.29 -11.82
CA GLY A 96 -5.03 -19.74 -11.65
C GLY A 96 -4.43 -20.52 -12.80
N LEU A 97 -3.62 -19.87 -13.64
CA LEU A 97 -2.93 -20.49 -14.79
C LEU A 97 -1.68 -21.27 -14.35
N VAL A 98 -1.07 -20.85 -13.24
CA VAL A 98 0.11 -21.50 -12.64
C VAL A 98 -0.06 -21.64 -11.13
N SER A 99 0.57 -22.67 -10.54
CA SER A 99 0.63 -22.85 -9.09
C SER A 99 1.82 -22.08 -8.51
N GLY A 100 1.62 -21.43 -7.37
CA GLY A 100 2.67 -20.68 -6.69
C GLY A 100 2.21 -20.17 -5.31
N PRO A 101 3.09 -19.46 -4.58
CA PRO A 101 2.67 -18.73 -3.40
C PRO A 101 1.57 -17.73 -3.79
N PRO A 102 0.72 -17.26 -2.84
CA PRO A 102 -0.32 -16.28 -3.12
C PRO A 102 0.20 -15.12 -3.93
N ALA A 103 -0.53 -14.73 -4.99
CA ALA A 103 -0.16 -13.57 -5.80
C ALA A 103 -0.23 -12.31 -4.94
N ASP A 104 0.82 -11.51 -4.95
CA ASP A 104 0.77 -10.17 -4.38
C ASP A 104 -0.16 -9.31 -5.27
N PRO A 105 -1.26 -8.75 -4.74
CA PRO A 105 -2.23 -7.97 -5.51
C PRO A 105 -1.59 -6.81 -6.28
N PHE A 106 -0.48 -6.31 -5.79
CA PHE A 106 0.24 -5.22 -6.41
C PHE A 106 1.08 -5.65 -7.60
N LEU A 107 1.75 -6.80 -7.54
CA LEU A 107 2.41 -7.36 -8.72
C LEU A 107 1.40 -7.66 -9.82
N VAL A 108 0.17 -8.05 -9.44
CA VAL A 108 -0.95 -8.17 -10.39
C VAL A 108 -1.29 -6.82 -10.99
N GLY A 109 -1.47 -5.77 -10.16
CA GLY A 109 -1.72 -4.41 -10.64
C GLY A 109 -0.62 -3.88 -11.55
N LEU A 110 0.65 -4.16 -11.22
CA LEU A 110 1.78 -3.77 -12.05
C LEU A 110 1.84 -4.57 -13.37
N ALA A 111 1.49 -5.84 -13.35
CA ALA A 111 1.37 -6.65 -14.56
C ALA A 111 0.28 -6.10 -15.49
N VAL A 112 -0.87 -5.72 -14.94
CA VAL A 112 -1.97 -5.07 -15.67
C VAL A 112 -1.50 -3.75 -16.29
N LEU A 113 -0.84 -2.90 -15.50
CA LEU A 113 -0.28 -1.62 -15.97
C LEU A 113 0.71 -1.83 -17.13
N THR A 114 1.62 -2.80 -16.98
CA THR A 114 2.63 -3.11 -18.00
C THR A 114 1.97 -3.64 -19.29
N LEU A 115 1.02 -4.57 -19.18
CA LEU A 115 0.29 -5.10 -20.35
C LEU A 115 -0.47 -4.03 -21.11
N LEU A 116 -1.14 -3.12 -20.39
CA LEU A 116 -1.87 -2.01 -21.01
C LEU A 116 -0.91 -1.03 -21.69
N ALA A 117 0.23 -0.73 -21.08
CA ALA A 117 1.24 0.14 -21.64
C ALA A 117 1.93 -0.48 -22.86
N ASP A 118 2.32 -1.76 -22.80
CA ASP A 118 2.92 -2.49 -23.93
C ASP A 118 1.93 -2.58 -25.10
N ALA A 119 0.64 -2.83 -24.85
CA ALA A 119 -0.40 -2.79 -25.88
C ALA A 119 -0.55 -1.38 -26.48
N ALA A 120 -0.48 -0.34 -25.65
CA ALA A 120 -0.62 1.05 -26.06
C ALA A 120 0.61 1.58 -26.85
N GLU A 121 1.77 0.94 -26.77
CA GLU A 121 2.91 1.23 -27.65
C GLU A 121 2.56 0.95 -29.12
N VAL A 122 1.80 -0.11 -29.40
CA VAL A 122 1.35 -0.48 -30.75
C VAL A 122 0.16 0.38 -31.17
N ARG A 123 -0.87 0.49 -30.33
CA ARG A 123 -2.09 1.25 -30.59
C ARG A 123 -2.64 1.79 -29.26
N PRO A 124 -2.99 3.08 -29.15
CA PRO A 124 -3.55 3.63 -27.92
C PRO A 124 -4.74 2.79 -27.44
N VAL A 125 -4.85 2.60 -26.11
CA VAL A 125 -5.84 1.69 -25.51
C VAL A 125 -6.93 2.49 -24.80
N LEU A 126 -8.19 2.06 -24.96
CA LEU A 126 -9.31 2.53 -24.16
C LEU A 126 -9.89 1.37 -23.36
N CYS A 127 -9.74 1.44 -22.05
CA CYS A 127 -10.35 0.52 -21.08
C CYS A 127 -11.72 1.04 -20.69
N VAL A 128 -12.73 0.19 -20.78
CA VAL A 128 -14.11 0.53 -20.41
C VAL A 128 -14.62 -0.47 -19.38
N VAL A 129 -15.00 0.03 -18.23
CA VAL A 129 -15.54 -0.77 -17.11
C VAL A 129 -16.95 -0.27 -16.81
N ASP A 130 -17.95 -1.03 -17.25
CA ASP A 130 -19.34 -0.70 -16.98
C ASP A 130 -19.80 -1.35 -15.68
N ASP A 131 -20.78 -0.73 -15.00
CA ASP A 131 -21.30 -1.15 -13.70
C ASP A 131 -20.20 -1.44 -12.65
N ALA A 132 -19.15 -0.62 -12.59
CA ALA A 132 -17.98 -0.82 -11.75
C ALA A 132 -18.28 -0.89 -10.23
N HIS A 133 -19.50 -0.60 -9.80
CA HIS A 133 -19.97 -0.84 -8.42
C HIS A 133 -20.20 -2.33 -8.10
N TRP A 134 -20.13 -3.21 -9.11
CA TRP A 134 -20.17 -4.67 -8.97
C TRP A 134 -18.79 -5.33 -9.14
N LEU A 135 -17.70 -4.55 -9.19
CA LEU A 135 -16.35 -5.10 -9.21
C LEU A 135 -16.09 -5.93 -7.95
N ASP A 136 -15.40 -7.05 -8.12
CA ASP A 136 -14.77 -7.73 -6.99
C ASP A 136 -13.68 -6.84 -6.38
N ASP A 137 -13.43 -6.99 -5.08
CA ASP A 137 -12.54 -6.12 -4.34
C ASP A 137 -11.12 -6.08 -4.92
N GLU A 138 -10.58 -7.22 -5.33
CA GLU A 138 -9.25 -7.34 -5.92
C GLU A 138 -9.17 -6.64 -7.29
N SER A 139 -10.22 -6.76 -8.11
CA SER A 139 -10.30 -6.02 -9.38
C SER A 139 -10.46 -4.53 -9.18
N ALA A 140 -11.28 -4.09 -8.21
CA ALA A 140 -11.45 -2.68 -7.90
C ALA A 140 -10.15 -2.04 -7.41
N ASP A 141 -9.41 -2.71 -6.54
CA ASP A 141 -8.09 -2.28 -6.06
C ASP A 141 -7.08 -2.22 -7.20
N THR A 142 -7.02 -3.26 -8.03
CA THR A 142 -6.11 -3.35 -9.18
C THR A 142 -6.38 -2.23 -10.19
N LEU A 143 -7.63 -2.05 -10.63
CA LEU A 143 -7.97 -1.06 -11.66
C LEU A 143 -7.84 0.37 -11.16
N SER A 144 -8.17 0.65 -9.90
CA SER A 144 -7.97 1.97 -9.30
C SER A 144 -6.48 2.29 -9.11
N PHE A 145 -5.67 1.28 -8.76
CA PHE A 145 -4.22 1.39 -8.72
C PHE A 145 -3.64 1.76 -10.09
N VAL A 146 -4.03 1.04 -11.15
CA VAL A 146 -3.60 1.30 -12.52
C VAL A 146 -4.01 2.71 -12.95
N ALA A 147 -5.28 3.09 -12.75
CA ALA A 147 -5.80 4.40 -13.14
C ALA A 147 -5.04 5.58 -12.52
N ARG A 148 -4.57 5.45 -11.27
CA ARG A 148 -3.76 6.47 -10.59
C ARG A 148 -2.32 6.57 -11.07
N ARG A 149 -1.79 5.53 -11.71
CA ARG A 149 -0.39 5.47 -12.17
C ARG A 149 -0.20 5.74 -13.65
N LEU A 150 -1.25 5.73 -14.40
CA LEU A 150 -1.23 6.10 -15.82
C LEU A 150 -0.91 7.60 -15.97
N LEU A 151 0.10 7.94 -16.78
CA LEU A 151 0.50 9.33 -17.03
C LEU A 151 0.72 9.61 -18.52
N ALA A 152 1.67 8.94 -19.14
CA ALA A 152 2.06 9.15 -20.54
C ALA A 152 2.10 7.81 -21.32
N ASP A 153 1.11 6.96 -21.04
CA ASP A 153 1.07 5.57 -21.48
C ASP A 153 0.08 5.33 -22.61
N ARG A 154 -0.58 6.40 -23.07
CA ARG A 154 -1.60 6.36 -24.14
C ARG A 154 -2.77 5.44 -23.83
N VAL A 155 -3.15 5.39 -22.53
CA VAL A 155 -4.26 4.56 -22.03
C VAL A 155 -5.35 5.45 -21.45
N GLY A 156 -6.57 5.28 -21.94
CA GLY A 156 -7.77 5.86 -21.35
C GLY A 156 -8.52 4.84 -20.50
N MET A 157 -9.02 5.23 -19.33
CA MET A 157 -9.87 4.36 -18.50
C MET A 157 -11.19 5.05 -18.18
N LEU A 158 -12.30 4.43 -18.57
CA LEU A 158 -13.65 4.92 -18.31
C LEU A 158 -14.39 3.93 -17.42
N PHE A 159 -14.91 4.44 -16.32
CA PHE A 159 -15.73 3.66 -15.37
C PHE A 159 -17.14 4.21 -15.32
N ALA A 160 -18.15 3.35 -15.22
CA ALA A 160 -19.51 3.76 -14.89
C ALA A 160 -19.94 3.15 -13.54
N ILE A 161 -20.41 4.00 -12.64
CA ILE A 161 -20.88 3.57 -11.32
C ILE A 161 -22.27 4.14 -11.04
N ARG A 162 -23.06 3.43 -10.22
CA ARG A 162 -24.28 3.97 -9.66
C ARG A 162 -23.97 4.93 -8.52
N GLU A 163 -24.77 5.98 -8.40
CA GLU A 163 -24.72 6.86 -7.23
C GLU A 163 -25.36 6.10 -6.06
N THR A 164 -24.57 5.77 -5.04
CA THR A 164 -25.00 5.04 -3.83
C THR A 164 -24.78 5.90 -2.61
N THR A 165 -25.47 5.58 -1.52
CA THR A 165 -25.34 6.28 -0.21
C THR A 165 -23.96 6.08 0.41
N GLU A 166 -23.29 4.96 0.11
CA GLU A 166 -21.93 4.63 0.52
C GLU A 166 -21.07 4.40 -0.74
N PRO A 167 -20.45 5.45 -1.26
CA PRO A 167 -19.65 5.32 -2.47
C PRO A 167 -18.30 4.66 -2.17
N ASP A 168 -17.83 3.81 -3.08
CA ASP A 168 -16.52 3.15 -2.97
C ASP A 168 -15.37 4.17 -2.93
N PRO A 169 -14.58 4.23 -1.83
CA PRO A 169 -13.51 5.21 -1.68
C PRO A 169 -12.39 5.03 -2.72
N ARG A 170 -12.22 3.83 -3.28
CA ARG A 170 -11.18 3.51 -4.29
C ARG A 170 -11.40 4.28 -5.58
N LEU A 171 -12.64 4.35 -6.06
CA LEU A 171 -13.01 5.06 -7.28
C LEU A 171 -13.32 6.55 -7.03
N GLN A 172 -13.53 6.97 -5.77
CA GLN A 172 -13.77 8.39 -5.44
C GLN A 172 -12.57 9.29 -5.70
N SER A 173 -11.37 8.77 -5.57
CA SER A 173 -10.12 9.52 -5.79
C SER A 173 -9.86 9.83 -7.27
N LEU A 174 -10.59 9.19 -8.19
CA LEU A 174 -10.47 9.43 -9.62
C LEU A 174 -11.36 10.60 -10.07
N PRO A 175 -10.98 11.33 -11.14
CA PRO A 175 -11.81 12.37 -11.73
C PRO A 175 -13.20 11.84 -12.05
N GLY A 176 -14.24 12.53 -11.58
CA GLY A 176 -15.62 12.11 -11.73
C GLY A 176 -16.46 13.07 -12.54
N LEU A 177 -17.37 12.55 -13.37
CA LEU A 177 -18.41 13.29 -14.08
C LEU A 177 -19.78 12.78 -13.62
N ARG A 178 -20.55 13.68 -13.02
CA ARG A 178 -21.92 13.35 -12.61
C ARG A 178 -22.88 13.46 -13.79
N ILE A 179 -23.63 12.39 -14.07
CA ILE A 179 -24.61 12.31 -15.12
C ILE A 179 -26.00 12.49 -14.50
N ALA A 180 -26.66 13.59 -14.81
CA ALA A 180 -28.02 13.88 -14.40
C ALA A 180 -29.05 13.42 -15.45
N GLY A 181 -30.35 13.54 -15.16
CA GLY A 181 -31.40 13.37 -16.14
C GLY A 181 -31.23 14.32 -17.34
N LEU A 182 -31.87 14.03 -18.45
CA LEU A 182 -31.87 14.92 -19.62
C LEU A 182 -32.52 16.26 -19.24
N PRO A 183 -31.98 17.37 -19.75
CA PRO A 183 -32.68 18.65 -19.72
C PRO A 183 -34.05 18.53 -20.38
N GLU A 184 -34.96 19.41 -20.03
CA GLU A 184 -36.37 19.38 -20.49
C GLU A 184 -36.48 19.23 -22.01
N GLN A 185 -35.68 19.99 -22.76
CA GLN A 185 -35.67 19.97 -24.23
C GLN A 185 -35.19 18.62 -24.77
N GLY A 186 -34.13 18.04 -24.21
CA GLY A 186 -33.61 16.71 -24.59
C GLY A 186 -34.57 15.58 -24.20
N ALA A 187 -35.29 15.73 -23.08
CA ALA A 187 -36.32 14.81 -22.66
C ALA A 187 -37.51 14.80 -23.61
N TYR A 188 -37.95 15.98 -24.12
CA TYR A 188 -38.99 16.08 -25.17
C TYR A 188 -38.51 15.42 -26.46
N GLU A 189 -37.28 15.70 -26.92
CA GLU A 189 -36.73 15.10 -28.14
C GLU A 189 -36.63 13.57 -28.02
N LEU A 190 -36.27 13.05 -26.84
CA LEU A 190 -36.28 11.60 -26.59
C LEU A 190 -37.69 11.02 -26.68
N LEU A 191 -38.65 11.73 -26.12
CA LEU A 191 -40.05 11.32 -26.10
C LEU A 191 -40.60 11.26 -27.53
N GLU A 192 -40.38 12.27 -28.36
CA GLU A 192 -40.79 12.32 -29.75
C GLU A 192 -40.12 11.24 -30.61
N THR A 193 -38.84 10.97 -30.39
CA THR A 193 -38.10 9.92 -31.14
C THR A 193 -38.45 8.50 -30.70
N SER A 194 -38.99 8.31 -29.50
CA SER A 194 -39.37 7.01 -28.96
C SER A 194 -40.75 6.54 -29.44
N ILE A 195 -41.52 7.40 -30.06
CA ILE A 195 -42.91 7.14 -30.48
C ILE A 195 -43.09 7.61 -31.92
N SER A 196 -43.76 6.77 -32.73
CA SER A 196 -44.10 7.10 -34.12
C SER A 196 -45.36 8.01 -34.25
N ARG A 197 -45.81 8.67 -33.19
CA ARG A 197 -47.00 9.50 -33.12
C ARG A 197 -46.80 10.72 -32.22
N PRO A 198 -47.53 11.81 -32.37
CA PRO A 198 -47.46 12.96 -31.47
C PRO A 198 -48.02 12.59 -30.09
N VAL A 199 -47.39 13.13 -29.03
CA VAL A 199 -47.85 13.04 -27.63
C VAL A 199 -48.44 14.38 -27.22
N ASP A 200 -49.52 14.35 -26.48
CA ASP A 200 -50.11 15.57 -25.92
C ASP A 200 -49.10 16.30 -25.04
N ALA A 201 -49.00 17.61 -25.15
CA ALA A 201 -48.00 18.44 -24.49
C ALA A 201 -48.10 18.36 -22.94
N ALA A 202 -49.31 18.26 -22.38
CA ALA A 202 -49.50 18.17 -20.95
C ALA A 202 -49.11 16.76 -20.42
N VAL A 203 -49.35 15.71 -21.24
CA VAL A 203 -48.92 14.35 -20.98
C VAL A 203 -47.39 14.28 -21.01
N ALA A 204 -46.76 14.84 -22.02
CA ALA A 204 -45.32 14.89 -22.14
C ALA A 204 -44.65 15.61 -20.96
N ALA A 205 -45.14 16.81 -20.61
CA ALA A 205 -44.64 17.58 -19.47
C ALA A 205 -44.74 16.79 -18.14
N ARG A 206 -45.81 16.04 -17.95
CA ARG A 206 -46.01 15.23 -16.75
C ARG A 206 -45.07 14.03 -16.72
N ILE A 207 -44.87 13.32 -17.83
CA ILE A 207 -43.91 12.22 -17.94
C ILE A 207 -42.50 12.73 -17.59
N ILE A 208 -42.07 13.88 -18.17
CA ILE A 208 -40.75 14.45 -17.93
C ILE A 208 -40.58 14.86 -16.47
N ALA A 209 -41.60 15.49 -15.87
CA ALA A 209 -41.56 15.92 -14.48
C ALA A 209 -41.47 14.74 -13.50
N GLU A 210 -42.26 13.68 -13.71
CA GLU A 210 -42.28 12.50 -12.82
C GLU A 210 -41.07 11.59 -13.03
N THR A 211 -40.42 11.59 -14.21
CA THR A 211 -39.21 10.84 -14.50
C THR A 211 -37.93 11.59 -14.14
N GLY A 212 -38.00 12.89 -13.82
CA GLY A 212 -36.83 13.73 -13.60
C GLY A 212 -35.88 13.79 -14.82
N GLY A 213 -36.41 13.56 -16.02
CA GLY A 213 -35.60 13.51 -17.25
C GLY A 213 -34.76 12.23 -17.40
N ASN A 214 -34.99 11.17 -16.60
CA ASN A 214 -34.26 9.91 -16.72
C ASN A 214 -34.65 9.21 -18.04
N PRO A 215 -33.72 8.99 -18.98
CA PRO A 215 -34.00 8.48 -20.32
C PRO A 215 -34.71 7.12 -20.31
N LEU A 216 -34.28 6.18 -19.47
CA LEU A 216 -34.89 4.85 -19.40
C LEU A 216 -36.32 4.94 -18.86
N ALA A 217 -36.48 5.76 -17.83
CA ALA A 217 -37.80 5.98 -17.24
C ALA A 217 -38.76 6.61 -18.22
N ILE A 218 -38.35 7.57 -19.04
CA ILE A 218 -39.15 8.18 -20.11
C ILE A 218 -39.60 7.13 -21.13
N VAL A 219 -38.64 6.32 -21.65
CA VAL A 219 -38.93 5.30 -22.65
C VAL A 219 -39.90 4.23 -22.12
N GLU A 220 -39.69 3.77 -20.88
CA GLU A 220 -40.57 2.77 -20.27
C GLU A 220 -41.96 3.34 -19.95
N ALA A 221 -42.04 4.60 -19.45
CA ALA A 221 -43.32 5.26 -19.24
C ALA A 221 -44.19 5.29 -20.50
N VAL A 222 -43.59 5.62 -21.63
CA VAL A 222 -44.25 5.66 -22.93
C VAL A 222 -44.73 4.28 -23.36
N ARG A 223 -44.01 3.24 -23.15
CA ARG A 223 -44.37 1.86 -23.50
C ARG A 223 -45.53 1.32 -22.70
N GLU A 224 -45.71 1.77 -21.46
CA GLU A 224 -46.78 1.35 -20.55
C GLU A 224 -48.11 2.10 -20.84
N LEU A 225 -48.09 3.30 -21.43
CA LEU A 225 -49.25 4.11 -21.65
C LEU A 225 -49.99 3.69 -22.94
N SER A 226 -51.28 3.57 -22.86
CA SER A 226 -52.15 3.30 -24.02
C SER A 226 -52.17 4.50 -24.98
N PRO A 227 -52.47 4.26 -26.27
CA PRO A 227 -52.61 5.34 -27.24
C PRO A 227 -53.52 6.50 -26.82
N LYS A 228 -54.64 6.18 -26.14
CA LYS A 228 -55.61 7.18 -25.67
C LYS A 228 -55.05 8.04 -24.53
N GLN A 229 -54.20 7.47 -23.72
CA GLN A 229 -53.50 8.20 -22.64
C GLN A 229 -52.43 9.11 -23.20
N LEU A 230 -51.65 8.64 -24.16
CA LEU A 230 -50.63 9.47 -24.84
C LEU A 230 -51.21 10.64 -25.60
N ASP A 231 -52.42 10.45 -26.21
CA ASP A 231 -53.16 11.52 -26.93
C ASP A 231 -53.90 12.46 -25.97
N GLY A 232 -53.82 12.30 -24.64
CA GLY A 232 -54.53 13.07 -23.64
C GLY A 232 -56.03 12.76 -23.55
N ARG A 233 -56.53 11.71 -24.24
CA ARG A 233 -57.95 11.35 -24.30
C ARG A 233 -58.40 10.40 -23.18
N ALA A 234 -57.47 9.91 -22.36
CA ALA A 234 -57.78 9.11 -21.20
C ALA A 234 -56.89 9.58 -20.02
N PRO A 235 -57.38 9.43 -18.76
CA PRO A 235 -56.61 9.86 -17.59
C PRO A 235 -55.35 9.03 -17.46
N LEU A 236 -54.24 9.71 -17.06
CA LEU A 236 -53.02 9.05 -16.71
C LEU A 236 -53.15 8.39 -15.33
N PRO A 237 -52.48 7.26 -15.11
CA PRO A 237 -52.38 6.67 -13.78
C PRO A 237 -51.69 7.61 -12.78
N GLU A 238 -52.07 7.54 -11.51
CA GLU A 238 -51.45 8.32 -10.41
C GLU A 238 -50.96 7.38 -9.33
N PRO A 239 -49.61 7.40 -9.04
CA PRO A 239 -48.52 8.02 -9.83
C PRO A 239 -48.28 7.27 -11.15
N LEU A 240 -47.61 7.91 -12.11
CA LEU A 240 -47.01 7.18 -13.24
C LEU A 240 -46.06 6.13 -12.68
N ALA A 241 -46.19 4.87 -13.12
CA ALA A 241 -45.33 3.76 -12.64
C ALA A 241 -43.85 3.91 -13.11
N VAL A 242 -43.20 4.98 -12.71
CA VAL A 242 -41.86 5.40 -13.27
C VAL A 242 -40.91 5.80 -12.13
N GLY A 243 -39.68 5.59 -12.32
CA GLY A 243 -38.62 5.92 -11.37
C GLY A 243 -38.11 4.71 -10.58
N HIS A 244 -38.27 4.68 -9.28
CA HIS A 244 -37.83 3.55 -8.41
C HIS A 244 -38.49 2.18 -8.69
N GLN A 245 -39.35 2.08 -9.70
CA GLN A 245 -40.10 0.86 -10.06
C GLN A 245 -39.65 0.19 -11.37
N LEU A 246 -38.50 0.58 -11.96
CA LEU A 246 -37.98 -0.09 -13.17
C LEU A 246 -37.81 -1.60 -12.97
N ASP A 247 -37.36 -2.03 -11.78
CA ASP A 247 -37.28 -3.45 -11.43
C ASP A 247 -38.64 -4.13 -11.43
N VAL A 248 -39.71 -3.42 -11.02
CA VAL A 248 -41.09 -3.94 -11.02
C VAL A 248 -41.63 -4.07 -12.45
N LEU A 249 -41.32 -3.10 -13.31
CA LEU A 249 -41.72 -3.11 -14.72
C LEU A 249 -41.07 -4.26 -15.50
N PHE A 250 -39.77 -4.41 -15.37
CA PHE A 250 -39.07 -5.55 -15.98
C PHE A 250 -39.56 -6.89 -15.42
N GLY A 251 -39.76 -6.96 -14.09
CA GLY A 251 -40.29 -8.16 -13.45
C GLY A 251 -41.71 -8.54 -13.91
N ARG A 252 -42.55 -7.57 -14.28
CA ARG A 252 -43.88 -7.83 -14.87
C ARG A 252 -43.75 -8.40 -16.28
N ARG A 253 -42.93 -7.78 -17.15
CA ARG A 253 -42.65 -8.28 -18.51
C ARG A 253 -42.10 -9.70 -18.52
N VAL A 254 -41.19 -10.01 -17.57
CA VAL A 254 -40.67 -11.37 -17.41
C VAL A 254 -41.75 -12.36 -17.01
N ARG A 255 -42.70 -11.97 -16.11
CA ARG A 255 -43.83 -12.84 -15.70
C ARG A 255 -44.81 -13.14 -16.81
N GLU A 256 -44.89 -12.32 -17.86
CA GLU A 256 -45.76 -12.53 -19.03
C GLU A 256 -45.16 -13.54 -20.03
N LEU A 257 -43.89 -13.90 -19.92
CA LEU A 257 -43.21 -14.88 -20.77
C LEU A 257 -43.57 -16.33 -20.38
N PRO A 258 -43.40 -17.29 -21.27
CA PRO A 258 -43.57 -18.71 -20.95
C PRO A 258 -42.68 -19.16 -19.78
N THR A 259 -43.19 -20.14 -19.01
CA THR A 259 -42.48 -20.59 -17.78
C THR A 259 -41.04 -21.09 -18.07
N ASP A 260 -40.82 -21.76 -19.16
CA ASP A 260 -39.48 -22.24 -19.56
C ASP A 260 -38.57 -21.07 -19.92
N THR A 261 -39.10 -20.05 -20.58
CA THR A 261 -38.39 -18.78 -20.87
C THR A 261 -38.03 -18.04 -19.57
N GLN A 262 -38.98 -17.94 -18.63
CA GLN A 262 -38.67 -17.32 -17.31
C GLN A 262 -37.57 -18.08 -16.58
N THR A 263 -37.58 -19.43 -16.63
CA THR A 263 -36.56 -20.25 -15.96
C THR A 263 -35.20 -20.12 -16.67
N LEU A 264 -35.17 -20.04 -18.00
CA LEU A 264 -33.95 -19.81 -18.76
C LEU A 264 -33.34 -18.43 -18.46
N LEU A 265 -34.17 -17.39 -18.42
CA LEU A 265 -33.75 -16.04 -17.99
C LEU A 265 -33.18 -16.04 -16.55
N LEU A 266 -33.81 -16.80 -15.64
CA LEU A 266 -33.33 -16.90 -14.27
C LEU A 266 -31.97 -17.63 -14.19
N LEU A 267 -31.77 -18.68 -14.97
CA LEU A 267 -30.45 -19.32 -15.09
C LEU A 267 -29.41 -18.32 -15.60
N ALA A 268 -29.71 -17.57 -16.66
CA ALA A 268 -28.86 -16.55 -17.21
C ALA A 268 -28.56 -15.42 -16.19
N ALA A 269 -29.58 -15.02 -15.40
CA ALA A 269 -29.40 -13.99 -14.37
C ALA A 269 -28.55 -14.47 -13.17
N ALA A 270 -28.62 -15.75 -12.85
CA ALA A 270 -27.94 -16.37 -11.73
C ALA A 270 -26.49 -16.82 -12.05
N ASP A 271 -26.16 -16.98 -13.34
CA ASP A 271 -24.81 -17.38 -13.79
C ASP A 271 -23.96 -16.16 -14.17
N GLN A 272 -22.69 -16.38 -14.40
CA GLN A 272 -21.72 -15.39 -14.89
C GLN A 272 -21.95 -15.06 -16.37
N PRO A 273 -21.72 -13.81 -16.81
CA PRO A 273 -21.65 -13.48 -18.23
C PRO A 273 -20.53 -14.28 -18.90
N GLY A 274 -20.80 -14.79 -20.10
CA GLY A 274 -19.78 -15.53 -20.83
C GLY A 274 -20.37 -16.53 -21.82
N PRO A 275 -19.55 -17.46 -22.31
CA PRO A 275 -20.02 -18.54 -23.17
C PRO A 275 -21.17 -19.28 -22.52
N GLY A 276 -22.26 -19.47 -23.25
CA GLY A 276 -23.51 -20.05 -22.73
C GLY A 276 -23.47 -21.53 -22.35
N ASP A 277 -22.29 -22.19 -22.40
CA ASP A 277 -22.18 -23.65 -22.23
C ASP A 277 -22.78 -24.16 -20.90
N ARG A 278 -22.45 -23.50 -19.79
CA ARG A 278 -22.99 -23.87 -18.47
C ARG A 278 -24.49 -23.60 -18.38
N LEU A 279 -24.94 -22.48 -18.93
CA LEU A 279 -26.33 -22.12 -19.00
C LEU A 279 -27.16 -23.23 -19.72
N TRP A 280 -26.67 -23.64 -20.91
CA TRP A 280 -27.36 -24.64 -21.69
C TRP A 280 -27.29 -26.03 -21.07
N GLN A 281 -26.20 -26.39 -20.42
CA GLN A 281 -26.14 -27.62 -19.63
C GLN A 281 -27.13 -27.61 -18.47
N ALA A 282 -27.20 -26.50 -17.71
CA ALA A 282 -28.15 -26.36 -16.62
C ALA A 282 -29.60 -26.36 -17.14
N ALA A 283 -29.91 -25.71 -18.26
CA ALA A 283 -31.19 -25.71 -18.93
C ALA A 283 -31.60 -27.12 -19.33
N THR A 284 -30.71 -27.89 -19.97
CA THR A 284 -30.91 -29.29 -20.34
C THR A 284 -31.23 -30.16 -19.12
N MET A 285 -30.51 -29.99 -18.00
CA MET A 285 -30.79 -30.72 -16.75
C MET A 285 -32.17 -30.40 -16.17
N LEU A 286 -32.72 -29.21 -16.45
CA LEU A 286 -34.06 -28.80 -16.04
C LEU A 286 -35.15 -29.16 -17.06
N GLY A 287 -34.80 -29.73 -18.22
CA GLY A 287 -35.69 -30.10 -19.30
C GLY A 287 -36.20 -28.91 -20.13
N ILE A 288 -35.43 -27.82 -20.17
CA ILE A 288 -35.78 -26.57 -20.88
C ILE A 288 -35.23 -26.68 -22.30
N PRO A 289 -36.11 -26.60 -23.36
CA PRO A 289 -35.68 -26.66 -24.74
C PRO A 289 -34.99 -25.35 -25.18
N GLU A 290 -34.12 -25.41 -26.18
CA GLU A 290 -33.45 -24.22 -26.74
C GLU A 290 -34.43 -23.19 -27.30
N SER A 291 -35.61 -23.63 -27.80
CA SER A 291 -36.67 -22.75 -28.26
C SER A 291 -37.24 -21.81 -27.20
N ALA A 292 -36.98 -22.09 -25.91
CA ALA A 292 -37.33 -21.19 -24.80
C ALA A 292 -36.60 -19.83 -24.86
N ALA A 293 -35.51 -19.71 -25.60
CA ALA A 293 -34.81 -18.45 -25.83
C ALA A 293 -35.59 -17.46 -26.70
N VAL A 294 -36.31 -17.96 -27.69
CA VAL A 294 -36.96 -17.14 -28.74
C VAL A 294 -37.91 -16.05 -28.16
N PRO A 295 -38.79 -16.33 -27.18
CA PRO A 295 -39.63 -15.27 -26.61
C PRO A 295 -38.85 -14.18 -25.87
N ALA A 296 -37.75 -14.54 -25.22
CA ALA A 296 -36.91 -13.57 -24.51
C ALA A 296 -36.14 -12.65 -25.47
N GLU A 297 -35.61 -13.20 -26.55
CA GLU A 297 -34.93 -12.43 -27.58
C GLU A 297 -35.89 -11.54 -28.37
N ALA A 298 -37.09 -12.05 -28.67
CA ALA A 298 -38.14 -11.27 -29.34
C ALA A 298 -38.58 -10.03 -28.55
N THR A 299 -38.51 -10.09 -27.22
CA THR A 299 -38.80 -8.92 -26.36
C THR A 299 -37.63 -7.98 -26.19
N GLY A 300 -36.43 -8.33 -26.72
CA GLY A 300 -35.20 -7.54 -26.57
C GLY A 300 -34.65 -7.47 -25.16
N LEU A 301 -34.99 -8.43 -24.28
CA LEU A 301 -34.51 -8.47 -22.90
C LEU A 301 -33.09 -9.05 -22.76
N VAL A 302 -32.76 -10.01 -23.64
CA VAL A 302 -31.50 -10.76 -23.59
C VAL A 302 -31.11 -11.20 -25.00
N VAL A 303 -29.83 -11.41 -25.23
CA VAL A 303 -29.22 -12.07 -26.39
C VAL A 303 -28.46 -13.28 -25.88
N PHE A 304 -28.68 -14.46 -26.47
CA PHE A 304 -28.03 -15.70 -26.03
C PHE A 304 -26.82 -16.10 -26.89
N TRP A 305 -26.63 -15.47 -28.04
CA TRP A 305 -25.55 -15.78 -28.97
C TRP A 305 -24.86 -14.51 -29.50
N PRO A 306 -23.51 -14.43 -29.61
CA PRO A 306 -22.51 -15.48 -29.27
C PRO A 306 -22.28 -15.64 -27.75
N GLU A 307 -22.67 -14.68 -26.96
CA GLU A 307 -22.57 -14.67 -25.50
C GLU A 307 -23.91 -14.29 -24.88
N VAL A 308 -24.16 -14.79 -23.68
CA VAL A 308 -25.37 -14.45 -22.92
C VAL A 308 -25.26 -13.03 -22.38
N ARG A 309 -26.08 -12.12 -22.92
CA ARG A 309 -26.04 -10.71 -22.53
C ARG A 309 -27.45 -10.14 -22.36
N PHE A 310 -27.73 -9.61 -21.20
CA PHE A 310 -28.93 -8.84 -20.95
C PHE A 310 -28.84 -7.47 -21.62
N SER A 311 -29.99 -6.98 -22.14
CA SER A 311 -30.08 -5.66 -22.76
C SER A 311 -29.77 -4.51 -21.79
N HIS A 312 -30.01 -4.74 -20.50
CA HIS A 312 -29.70 -3.81 -19.41
C HIS A 312 -29.47 -4.57 -18.10
N PRO A 313 -28.51 -4.15 -17.24
CA PRO A 313 -28.27 -4.78 -15.94
C PRO A 313 -29.50 -4.84 -15.03
N LEU A 314 -30.38 -3.82 -15.10
CA LEU A 314 -31.66 -3.84 -14.36
C LEU A 314 -32.57 -4.99 -14.77
N VAL A 315 -32.52 -5.43 -16.02
CA VAL A 315 -33.32 -6.61 -16.47
C VAL A 315 -32.81 -7.85 -15.75
N ARG A 316 -31.50 -8.04 -15.67
CA ARG A 316 -30.89 -9.15 -14.93
C ARG A 316 -31.30 -9.13 -13.46
N SER A 317 -31.20 -7.99 -12.80
CA SER A 317 -31.58 -7.78 -11.40
C SER A 317 -33.08 -8.06 -11.22
N ALA A 318 -33.94 -7.50 -12.08
CA ALA A 318 -35.39 -7.71 -12.03
C ALA A 318 -35.76 -9.18 -12.21
N VAL A 319 -35.15 -9.91 -13.16
CA VAL A 319 -35.36 -11.35 -13.36
C VAL A 319 -35.01 -12.12 -12.09
N TYR A 320 -33.85 -11.85 -11.50
CA TYR A 320 -33.38 -12.57 -10.32
C TYR A 320 -34.23 -12.28 -9.07
N HIS A 321 -34.61 -11.03 -8.83
CA HIS A 321 -35.40 -10.64 -7.67
C HIS A 321 -36.89 -10.98 -7.82
N ALA A 322 -37.45 -10.98 -9.05
CA ALA A 322 -38.82 -11.42 -9.30
C ALA A 322 -39.06 -12.92 -9.07
N ALA A 323 -38.00 -13.73 -9.16
CA ALA A 323 -38.09 -15.16 -8.92
C ALA A 323 -38.24 -15.46 -7.43
N THR A 324 -39.05 -16.49 -7.12
CA THR A 324 -39.21 -16.98 -5.75
C THR A 324 -37.90 -17.61 -5.22
N ALA A 325 -37.74 -17.64 -3.89
CA ALA A 325 -36.59 -18.30 -3.27
C ALA A 325 -36.43 -19.78 -3.70
N VAL A 326 -37.54 -20.48 -3.97
CA VAL A 326 -37.54 -21.86 -4.45
C VAL A 326 -37.00 -21.94 -5.88
N GLN A 327 -37.42 -21.04 -6.74
CA GLN A 327 -36.94 -20.96 -8.13
C GLN A 327 -35.46 -20.61 -8.18
N ARG A 328 -35.03 -19.60 -7.43
CA ARG A 328 -33.59 -19.25 -7.32
C ARG A 328 -32.75 -20.44 -6.87
N ARG A 329 -33.16 -21.12 -5.78
CA ARG A 329 -32.42 -22.32 -5.30
C ARG A 329 -32.39 -23.45 -6.33
N ARG A 330 -33.48 -23.63 -7.12
CA ARG A 330 -33.50 -24.63 -8.20
C ARG A 330 -32.52 -24.27 -9.32
N ALA A 331 -32.50 -23.01 -9.73
CA ALA A 331 -31.53 -22.51 -10.72
C ALA A 331 -30.07 -22.66 -10.28
N HIS A 332 -29.74 -22.21 -9.07
CA HIS A 332 -28.39 -22.36 -8.53
C HIS A 332 -27.98 -23.84 -8.36
N ARG A 333 -28.90 -24.74 -8.03
CA ARG A 333 -28.59 -26.18 -7.95
C ARG A 333 -28.25 -26.77 -9.33
N ALA A 334 -28.97 -26.35 -10.37
CA ALA A 334 -28.68 -26.78 -11.74
C ALA A 334 -27.36 -26.24 -12.24
N LEU A 335 -27.08 -24.96 -12.00
CA LEU A 335 -25.78 -24.34 -12.33
C LEU A 335 -24.61 -24.97 -11.57
N ALA A 336 -24.79 -25.29 -10.27
CA ALA A 336 -23.75 -26.00 -9.51
C ALA A 336 -23.46 -27.41 -10.08
N ALA A 337 -24.49 -28.10 -10.60
CA ALA A 337 -24.33 -29.40 -11.23
C ALA A 337 -23.68 -29.30 -12.63
N ALA A 338 -23.88 -28.21 -13.34
CA ALA A 338 -23.24 -27.90 -14.62
C ALA A 338 -21.76 -27.42 -14.48
N CYS A 339 -21.33 -27.03 -13.29
CA CYS A 339 -19.96 -26.64 -13.03
C CYS A 339 -19.05 -27.86 -12.93
N ASP A 340 -17.92 -27.85 -13.65
CA ASP A 340 -16.84 -28.80 -13.44
C ASP A 340 -16.26 -28.66 -12.02
N PRO A 341 -16.11 -29.76 -11.26
CA PRO A 341 -15.66 -29.68 -9.87
C PRO A 341 -14.24 -29.17 -9.67
N GLU A 342 -13.36 -29.31 -10.67
CA GLU A 342 -11.96 -28.89 -10.58
C GLU A 342 -11.75 -27.49 -11.20
N LEU A 343 -12.22 -27.31 -12.43
CA LEU A 343 -12.07 -26.05 -13.17
C LEU A 343 -12.92 -24.91 -12.60
N HIS A 344 -14.14 -25.22 -12.18
CA HIS A 344 -15.13 -24.25 -11.68
C HIS A 344 -15.42 -24.38 -10.19
N ALA A 345 -14.43 -24.79 -9.40
CA ALA A 345 -14.61 -25.11 -7.98
C ALA A 345 -15.17 -23.93 -7.14
N VAL A 346 -14.74 -22.69 -7.40
CA VAL A 346 -15.22 -21.50 -6.69
C VAL A 346 -16.64 -21.12 -7.10
N PRO A 347 -16.98 -20.94 -8.39
CA PRO A 347 -18.35 -20.73 -8.83
C PRO A 347 -19.30 -21.84 -8.34
N ARG A 348 -18.86 -23.09 -8.39
CA ARG A 348 -19.65 -24.23 -7.91
C ARG A 348 -19.99 -24.12 -6.42
N ALA A 349 -19.00 -23.81 -5.58
CA ALA A 349 -19.18 -23.63 -4.14
C ALA A 349 -20.18 -22.48 -3.84
N TRP A 350 -20.06 -21.38 -4.59
CA TRP A 350 -20.97 -20.25 -4.48
C TRP A 350 -22.42 -20.61 -4.86
N HIS A 351 -22.61 -21.32 -5.99
CA HIS A 351 -23.94 -21.79 -6.38
C HIS A 351 -24.52 -22.80 -5.39
N LEU A 352 -23.73 -23.68 -4.82
CA LEU A 352 -24.19 -24.60 -3.78
C LEU A 352 -24.62 -23.85 -2.52
N ALA A 353 -23.90 -22.80 -2.14
CA ALA A 353 -24.24 -21.95 -1.02
C ALA A 353 -25.55 -21.18 -1.26
N ALA A 354 -25.75 -20.66 -2.47
CA ALA A 354 -26.98 -19.96 -2.86
C ALA A 354 -28.17 -20.94 -2.98
N ALA A 355 -27.92 -22.21 -3.31
CA ALA A 355 -28.93 -23.27 -3.38
C ALA A 355 -29.31 -23.83 -1.99
N ALA A 356 -28.55 -23.54 -0.94
CA ALA A 356 -28.77 -24.08 0.40
C ALA A 356 -30.07 -23.52 1.03
N ALA A 357 -30.96 -24.40 1.47
CA ALA A 357 -32.18 -24.02 2.17
C ALA A 357 -32.00 -23.91 3.69
N ARG A 358 -30.96 -24.51 4.21
CA ARG A 358 -30.60 -24.59 5.65
C ARG A 358 -29.09 -24.78 5.79
N PRO A 359 -28.51 -24.42 6.95
CA PRO A 359 -27.12 -24.70 7.22
C PRO A 359 -26.79 -26.17 7.01
N GLY A 360 -25.60 -26.45 6.45
CA GLY A 360 -25.13 -27.80 6.16
C GLY A 360 -23.63 -27.85 6.01
N GLU A 361 -22.98 -28.72 6.79
CA GLU A 361 -21.52 -28.82 6.87
C GLU A 361 -20.86 -29.13 5.52
N GLY A 362 -21.50 -29.97 4.68
CA GLY A 362 -20.93 -30.33 3.38
C GLY A 362 -20.77 -29.12 2.43
N VAL A 363 -21.71 -28.15 2.49
CA VAL A 363 -21.62 -26.90 1.69
C VAL A 363 -20.60 -25.96 2.32
N ALA A 364 -20.61 -25.83 3.66
CA ALA A 364 -19.66 -25.00 4.39
C ALA A 364 -18.21 -25.44 4.13
N ALA A 365 -17.92 -26.72 4.15
CA ALA A 365 -16.60 -27.27 3.86
C ALA A 365 -16.15 -27.03 2.40
N GLN A 366 -17.09 -27.04 1.43
CA GLN A 366 -16.76 -26.70 0.03
C GLN A 366 -16.43 -25.21 -0.15
N LEU A 367 -17.12 -24.33 0.57
CA LEU A 367 -16.79 -22.91 0.59
C LEU A 367 -15.42 -22.64 1.24
N GLU A 368 -15.10 -23.33 2.34
CA GLU A 368 -13.81 -23.25 3.00
C GLU A 368 -12.67 -23.70 2.07
N ALA A 369 -12.84 -24.84 1.38
CA ALA A 369 -11.90 -25.30 0.37
C ALA A 369 -11.78 -24.36 -0.84
N ALA A 370 -12.86 -23.65 -1.19
CA ALA A 370 -12.81 -22.60 -2.21
C ALA A 370 -12.06 -21.36 -1.72
N ALA A 371 -12.24 -20.98 -0.44
CA ALA A 371 -11.51 -19.88 0.19
C ALA A 371 -10.00 -20.16 0.23
N ASP A 372 -9.58 -21.39 0.57
CA ASP A 372 -8.17 -21.79 0.53
C ASP A 372 -7.57 -21.66 -0.88
N ARG A 373 -8.35 -21.96 -1.92
CA ARG A 373 -7.90 -21.76 -3.31
C ARG A 373 -7.81 -20.28 -3.67
N ALA A 374 -8.76 -19.46 -3.24
CA ALA A 374 -8.73 -18.02 -3.44
C ALA A 374 -7.52 -17.39 -2.74
N SER A 375 -7.26 -17.73 -1.48
CA SER A 375 -6.08 -17.29 -0.72
C SER A 375 -4.77 -17.64 -1.41
N ARG A 376 -4.64 -18.86 -1.94
CA ARG A 376 -3.45 -19.26 -2.71
C ARG A 376 -3.23 -18.48 -4.00
N ARG A 377 -4.27 -17.84 -4.52
CA ARG A 377 -4.19 -16.93 -5.70
C ARG A 377 -3.98 -15.47 -5.31
N GLY A 378 -3.91 -15.16 -4.01
CA GLY A 378 -3.80 -13.79 -3.49
C GLY A 378 -5.14 -13.05 -3.37
N GLY A 379 -6.26 -13.70 -3.66
CA GLY A 379 -7.60 -13.15 -3.49
C GLY A 379 -8.07 -13.25 -2.04
N TYR A 380 -7.47 -12.47 -1.15
CA TYR A 380 -7.79 -12.53 0.28
C TYR A 380 -9.20 -11.99 0.61
N ALA A 381 -9.68 -10.97 -0.12
CA ALA A 381 -11.02 -10.44 0.07
C ALA A 381 -12.07 -11.46 -0.37
N ALA A 382 -11.86 -12.13 -1.51
CA ALA A 382 -12.72 -13.22 -1.97
C ALA A 382 -12.70 -14.42 -0.99
N ALA A 383 -11.53 -14.77 -0.47
CA ALA A 383 -11.40 -15.82 0.55
C ALA A 383 -12.17 -15.46 1.83
N ALA A 384 -12.07 -14.23 2.29
CA ALA A 384 -12.79 -13.73 3.46
C ALA A 384 -14.32 -13.84 3.26
N ALA A 385 -14.84 -13.39 2.11
CA ALA A 385 -16.27 -13.49 1.77
C ALA A 385 -16.77 -14.95 1.73
N LEU A 386 -15.98 -15.85 1.14
CA LEU A 386 -16.28 -17.28 1.12
C LEU A 386 -16.29 -17.91 2.53
N LEU A 387 -15.34 -17.53 3.39
CA LEU A 387 -15.27 -18.01 4.79
C LEU A 387 -16.42 -17.45 5.63
N GLU A 388 -16.79 -16.19 5.48
CA GLU A 388 -17.97 -15.63 6.13
C GLU A 388 -19.23 -16.40 5.71
N ARG A 389 -19.38 -16.68 4.44
CA ARG A 389 -20.50 -17.48 3.93
C ARG A 389 -20.48 -18.90 4.45
N ALA A 390 -19.30 -19.52 4.54
CA ALA A 390 -19.10 -20.83 5.14
C ALA A 390 -19.53 -20.84 6.61
N ALA A 391 -19.13 -19.84 7.38
CA ALA A 391 -19.52 -19.68 8.79
C ALA A 391 -21.05 -19.60 8.95
N LEU A 392 -21.75 -18.83 8.11
CA LEU A 392 -23.20 -18.72 8.14
C LEU A 392 -23.91 -20.06 7.85
N LEU A 393 -23.31 -20.93 7.04
CA LEU A 393 -23.87 -22.22 6.68
C LEU A 393 -23.39 -23.38 7.59
N THR A 394 -22.57 -23.07 8.59
CA THR A 394 -22.04 -24.07 9.53
C THR A 394 -23.05 -24.35 10.65
N PRO A 395 -23.54 -25.60 10.81
CA PRO A 395 -24.48 -25.92 11.88
C PRO A 395 -23.84 -25.92 13.27
N ASP A 396 -22.60 -26.44 13.37
CA ASP A 396 -21.86 -26.54 14.62
C ASP A 396 -21.33 -25.19 15.09
N GLY A 397 -21.50 -24.90 16.37
CA GLY A 397 -21.16 -23.59 16.93
C GLY A 397 -19.66 -23.31 17.01
N GLU A 398 -18.87 -24.35 17.36
CA GLU A 398 -17.42 -24.21 17.49
C GLU A 398 -16.75 -24.06 16.10
N ARG A 399 -17.07 -24.95 15.16
CA ARG A 399 -16.60 -24.83 13.77
C ARG A 399 -17.01 -23.52 13.11
N ARG A 400 -18.19 -22.99 13.44
CA ARG A 400 -18.63 -21.67 12.98
C ARG A 400 -17.73 -20.56 13.48
N ALA A 401 -17.33 -20.65 14.76
CA ALA A 401 -16.42 -19.70 15.37
C ALA A 401 -15.00 -19.81 14.76
N GLU A 402 -14.51 -21.02 14.48
CA GLU A 402 -13.23 -21.24 13.80
C GLU A 402 -13.22 -20.65 12.38
N ARG A 403 -14.30 -20.83 11.60
CA ARG A 403 -14.42 -20.25 10.26
C ARG A 403 -14.52 -18.72 10.30
N ARG A 404 -15.17 -18.15 11.33
CA ARG A 404 -15.13 -16.70 11.55
C ARG A 404 -13.73 -16.20 11.90
N LEU A 405 -12.98 -16.95 12.68
CA LEU A 405 -11.58 -16.65 12.99
C LEU A 405 -10.73 -16.66 11.71
N SER A 406 -10.90 -17.66 10.85
CA SER A 406 -10.22 -17.71 9.55
C SER A 406 -10.65 -16.58 8.62
N ALA A 407 -11.94 -16.20 8.63
CA ALA A 407 -12.43 -15.04 7.88
C ALA A 407 -11.82 -13.73 8.37
N ALA A 408 -11.68 -13.57 9.69
CA ALA A 408 -11.03 -12.39 10.28
C ALA A 408 -9.55 -12.30 9.88
N ASP A 409 -8.83 -13.42 9.85
CA ASP A 409 -7.44 -13.47 9.38
C ASP A 409 -7.33 -13.07 7.89
N ALA A 410 -8.23 -13.61 7.05
CA ALA A 410 -8.28 -13.26 5.63
C ALA A 410 -8.62 -11.77 5.41
N HIS A 411 -9.53 -11.19 6.18
CA HIS A 411 -9.81 -9.75 6.14
C HIS A 411 -8.63 -8.89 6.55
N LEU A 412 -7.86 -9.30 7.56
CA LEU A 412 -6.65 -8.58 7.95
C LEU A 412 -5.62 -8.59 6.81
N LEU A 413 -5.45 -9.74 6.14
CA LEU A 413 -4.57 -9.87 4.97
C LEU A 413 -5.07 -9.05 3.77
N ALA A 414 -6.38 -8.90 3.62
CA ALA A 414 -7.01 -8.04 2.63
C ALA A 414 -6.96 -6.53 2.97
N GLY A 415 -6.39 -6.16 4.15
CA GLY A 415 -6.32 -4.76 4.60
C GLY A 415 -7.59 -4.23 5.29
N ALA A 416 -8.62 -5.06 5.49
CA ALA A 416 -9.89 -4.70 6.12
C ALA A 416 -9.87 -4.94 7.65
N ALA A 417 -9.01 -4.22 8.37
CA ALA A 417 -8.75 -4.43 9.81
C ALA A 417 -10.01 -4.25 10.68
N ASP A 418 -10.89 -3.31 10.35
CA ASP A 418 -12.12 -3.07 11.11
C ASP A 418 -13.09 -4.25 10.98
N ARG A 419 -13.24 -4.82 9.78
CA ARG A 419 -14.04 -6.02 9.53
C ARG A 419 -13.46 -7.25 10.22
N ALA A 420 -12.12 -7.41 10.16
CA ALA A 420 -11.40 -8.46 10.87
C ALA A 420 -11.68 -8.40 12.38
N LEU A 421 -11.65 -7.22 12.99
CA LEU A 421 -11.94 -7.03 14.41
C LEU A 421 -13.39 -7.39 14.78
N ALA A 422 -14.34 -6.99 13.95
CA ALA A 422 -15.76 -7.33 14.14
C ALA A 422 -15.97 -8.85 14.15
N LEU A 423 -15.47 -9.55 13.13
CA LEU A 423 -15.58 -11.00 13.01
C LEU A 423 -14.86 -11.75 14.15
N LEU A 424 -13.68 -11.27 14.55
CA LEU A 424 -12.96 -11.82 15.69
C LEU A 424 -13.78 -11.71 16.97
N THR A 425 -14.43 -10.55 17.19
CA THR A 425 -15.31 -10.32 18.35
C THR A 425 -16.50 -11.29 18.36
N GLU A 426 -17.06 -11.59 17.19
CA GLU A 426 -18.13 -12.58 17.04
C GLU A 426 -17.64 -14.04 17.20
N ALA A 427 -16.40 -14.32 16.86
CA ALA A 427 -15.82 -15.67 16.91
C ALA A 427 -15.47 -16.09 18.34
N VAL A 428 -14.83 -15.20 19.11
CA VAL A 428 -14.23 -15.50 20.44
C VAL A 428 -15.18 -16.23 21.40
N PRO A 429 -16.48 -15.86 21.56
CA PRO A 429 -17.36 -16.57 22.49
C PRO A 429 -17.63 -18.04 22.14
N GLY A 430 -17.44 -18.42 20.88
CA GLY A 430 -17.67 -19.78 20.39
C GLY A 430 -16.45 -20.70 20.36
N LEU A 431 -15.24 -20.15 20.54
CA LEU A 431 -14.00 -20.92 20.52
C LEU A 431 -13.78 -21.66 21.85
N ARG A 432 -13.57 -22.96 21.79
CA ARG A 432 -13.32 -23.82 22.96
C ARG A 432 -11.94 -24.47 22.90
N ASP A 433 -11.47 -24.78 21.70
CA ASP A 433 -10.15 -25.34 21.51
C ASP A 433 -9.06 -24.34 21.97
N PRO A 434 -8.10 -24.78 22.85
CA PRO A 434 -7.04 -23.90 23.35
C PRO A 434 -6.17 -23.29 22.25
N ARG A 435 -5.93 -24.00 21.15
CA ARG A 435 -5.12 -23.52 20.03
C ARG A 435 -5.85 -22.41 19.27
N SER A 436 -7.12 -22.63 18.93
CA SER A 436 -7.97 -21.64 18.24
C SER A 436 -8.16 -20.38 19.12
N THR A 437 -8.31 -20.56 20.45
CA THR A 437 -8.35 -19.43 21.39
C THR A 437 -7.03 -18.64 21.40
N ALA A 438 -5.90 -19.30 21.42
CA ALA A 438 -4.59 -18.63 21.39
C ALA A 438 -4.35 -17.91 20.05
N GLN A 439 -4.78 -18.50 18.94
CA GLN A 439 -4.73 -17.85 17.61
C GLN A 439 -5.62 -16.61 17.54
N ALA A 440 -6.80 -16.65 18.16
CA ALA A 440 -7.69 -15.48 18.24
C ALA A 440 -7.03 -14.31 19.00
N ILE A 441 -6.33 -14.59 20.10
CA ILE A 441 -5.58 -13.57 20.87
C ILE A 441 -4.40 -13.03 20.02
N ARG A 442 -3.68 -13.91 19.30
CA ARG A 442 -2.60 -13.51 18.36
C ARG A 442 -3.16 -12.57 17.29
N LEU A 443 -4.24 -12.97 16.62
CA LEU A 443 -4.87 -12.16 15.59
C LEU A 443 -5.36 -10.82 16.13
N LYS A 444 -5.92 -10.77 17.35
CA LYS A 444 -6.26 -9.52 18.02
C LYS A 444 -5.05 -8.59 18.18
N GLY A 445 -3.90 -9.14 18.55
CA GLY A 445 -2.66 -8.38 18.64
C GLY A 445 -2.19 -7.86 17.29
N GLU A 446 -2.25 -8.67 16.24
CA GLU A 446 -1.87 -8.29 14.88
C GLU A 446 -2.80 -7.20 14.29
N ILE A 447 -4.11 -7.32 14.50
CA ILE A 447 -5.09 -6.28 14.15
C ILE A 447 -4.80 -4.99 14.92
N GLY A 448 -4.57 -5.09 16.24
CA GLY A 448 -4.22 -3.94 17.07
C GLY A 448 -2.97 -3.22 16.59
N PHE A 449 -1.93 -3.97 16.21
CA PHE A 449 -0.70 -3.42 15.63
C PHE A 449 -0.97 -2.71 14.29
N ALA A 450 -1.72 -3.33 13.40
CA ALA A 450 -2.11 -2.73 12.12
C ALA A 450 -2.95 -1.46 12.29
N CYS A 451 -3.80 -1.39 13.33
CA CYS A 451 -4.57 -0.20 13.69
C CYS A 451 -3.76 0.84 14.50
N GLY A 452 -2.49 0.56 14.80
CA GLY A 452 -1.62 1.46 15.56
C GLY A 452 -1.83 1.46 17.07
N GLN A 453 -2.55 0.49 17.63
CA GLN A 453 -2.74 0.26 19.08
C GLN A 453 -1.58 -0.58 19.62
N VAL A 454 -0.36 -0.02 19.59
CA VAL A 454 0.88 -0.81 19.70
C VAL A 454 1.11 -1.39 21.09
N ALA A 455 0.71 -0.70 22.16
CA ALA A 455 0.87 -1.21 23.53
C ALA A 455 -0.07 -2.39 23.83
N ASP A 456 -1.34 -2.28 23.44
CA ASP A 456 -2.32 -3.36 23.60
C ASP A 456 -1.95 -4.56 22.72
N ALA A 457 -1.44 -4.30 21.51
CA ALA A 457 -0.93 -5.32 20.60
C ALA A 457 0.22 -6.11 21.24
N ALA A 458 1.20 -5.43 21.84
CA ALA A 458 2.31 -6.07 22.53
C ALA A 458 1.82 -7.02 23.65
N CYS A 459 0.90 -6.55 24.49
CA CYS A 459 0.31 -7.35 25.56
C CYS A 459 -0.46 -8.57 25.04
N ALA A 460 -1.27 -8.39 24.00
CA ALA A 460 -2.05 -9.47 23.38
C ALA A 460 -1.14 -10.53 22.76
N LEU A 461 -0.10 -10.11 22.02
CA LEU A 461 0.85 -11.02 21.38
C LEU A 461 1.63 -11.84 22.40
N VAL A 462 2.09 -11.24 23.50
CA VAL A 462 2.75 -11.99 24.58
C VAL A 462 1.78 -12.97 25.22
N GLY A 463 0.55 -12.55 25.52
CA GLY A 463 -0.48 -13.44 26.06
C GLY A 463 -0.82 -14.61 25.13
N ALA A 464 -0.79 -14.41 23.83
CA ALA A 464 -0.92 -15.47 22.83
C ALA A 464 0.30 -16.42 22.83
N ALA A 465 1.52 -15.87 22.84
CA ALA A 465 2.74 -16.65 22.86
C ALA A 465 2.84 -17.58 24.07
N VAL A 466 2.47 -17.07 25.25
CA VAL A 466 2.42 -17.88 26.50
C VAL A 466 1.47 -19.08 26.35
N ARG A 467 0.30 -18.89 25.76
CA ARG A 467 -0.68 -19.96 25.53
C ARG A 467 -0.24 -20.92 24.43
N LEU A 468 0.41 -20.43 23.40
CA LEU A 468 0.92 -21.24 22.28
C LEU A 468 2.13 -22.08 22.67
N ARG A 469 2.91 -21.66 23.66
CA ARG A 469 4.14 -22.35 24.08
C ARG A 469 3.99 -23.87 24.26
N PRO A 470 3.00 -24.39 25.00
CA PRO A 470 2.81 -25.83 25.17
C PRO A 470 2.18 -26.53 23.95
N LEU A 471 1.51 -25.77 23.06
CA LEU A 471 0.72 -26.27 21.92
C LEU A 471 1.51 -26.24 20.60
N ASP A 472 2.24 -25.16 20.39
CA ASP A 472 3.03 -24.90 19.20
C ASP A 472 4.21 -23.95 19.53
N PRO A 473 5.34 -24.50 20.00
CA PRO A 473 6.51 -23.70 20.39
C PRO A 473 7.08 -22.85 19.26
N SER A 474 6.96 -23.28 18.00
CA SER A 474 7.44 -22.55 16.83
C SER A 474 6.63 -21.27 16.64
N THR A 475 5.31 -21.39 16.57
CA THR A 475 4.41 -20.24 16.48
C THR A 475 4.50 -19.32 17.70
N SER A 476 4.72 -19.88 18.91
CA SER A 476 4.96 -19.08 20.11
C SER A 476 6.18 -18.19 19.97
N ARG A 477 7.31 -18.74 19.49
CA ARG A 477 8.57 -18.01 19.28
C ARG A 477 8.40 -16.88 18.26
N ASP A 478 7.74 -17.17 17.16
CA ASP A 478 7.46 -16.20 16.11
C ASP A 478 6.56 -15.06 16.64
N THR A 479 5.57 -15.39 17.46
CA THR A 479 4.69 -14.42 18.13
C THR A 479 5.44 -13.54 19.12
N LEU A 480 6.45 -14.06 19.84
CA LEU A 480 7.31 -13.25 20.72
C LEU A 480 8.13 -12.22 19.94
N LEU A 481 8.63 -12.56 18.76
CA LEU A 481 9.33 -11.61 17.90
C LEU A 481 8.39 -10.51 17.41
N SER A 482 7.15 -10.84 17.05
CA SER A 482 6.13 -9.83 16.70
C SER A 482 5.78 -8.94 17.90
N ALA A 483 5.75 -9.50 19.12
CA ALA A 483 5.56 -8.73 20.34
C ALA A 483 6.71 -7.74 20.59
N LEU A 484 7.96 -8.15 20.33
CA LEU A 484 9.13 -7.27 20.43
C LEU A 484 9.06 -6.12 19.43
N GLU A 485 8.62 -6.37 18.20
CA GLU A 485 8.37 -5.29 17.22
C GLU A 485 7.36 -4.26 17.77
N ALA A 486 6.24 -4.73 18.32
CA ALA A 486 5.24 -3.85 18.90
C ALA A 486 5.80 -3.05 20.11
N VAL A 487 6.62 -3.67 20.97
CA VAL A 487 7.26 -3.02 22.11
C VAL A 487 8.19 -1.87 21.71
N VAL A 488 8.92 -2.00 20.59
CA VAL A 488 9.79 -0.91 20.11
C VAL A 488 9.00 0.37 19.86
N PHE A 489 7.80 0.26 19.29
CA PHE A 489 6.94 1.42 19.03
C PHE A 489 6.13 1.83 20.27
N ALA A 490 5.76 0.89 21.14
CA ALA A 490 5.07 1.18 22.39
C ALA A 490 5.96 1.90 23.43
N GLY A 491 7.27 1.77 23.27
CA GLY A 491 8.26 2.30 24.19
C GLY A 491 8.83 1.23 25.13
N TRP A 492 10.15 1.20 25.22
CA TRP A 492 10.87 0.15 25.96
C TRP A 492 10.66 0.25 27.47
N ALA A 493 10.79 1.45 28.03
CA ALA A 493 10.62 1.68 29.47
C ALA A 493 9.16 1.44 29.93
N SER A 494 8.20 1.88 29.12
CA SER A 494 6.76 1.70 29.42
C SER A 494 6.32 0.24 29.31
N SER A 495 7.07 -0.61 28.60
CA SER A 495 6.76 -2.01 28.34
C SER A 495 7.54 -3.00 29.22
N THR A 496 8.12 -2.57 30.33
CA THR A 496 9.00 -3.40 31.19
C THR A 496 8.34 -4.73 31.61
N ALA A 497 7.08 -4.72 32.01
CA ALA A 497 6.37 -5.95 32.39
C ALA A 497 6.20 -6.91 31.21
N VAL A 498 5.89 -6.38 30.02
CA VAL A 498 5.76 -7.16 28.78
C VAL A 498 7.11 -7.75 28.37
N LEU A 499 8.18 -6.99 28.46
CA LEU A 499 9.55 -7.44 28.17
C LEU A 499 10.00 -8.56 29.11
N GLN A 500 9.70 -8.45 30.41
CA GLN A 500 9.99 -9.49 31.38
C GLN A 500 9.24 -10.78 31.07
N GLU A 501 7.96 -10.67 30.64
CA GLU A 501 7.18 -11.83 30.26
C GLU A 501 7.70 -12.47 28.97
N ILE A 502 8.12 -11.65 27.97
CA ILE A 502 8.81 -12.14 26.76
C ILE A 502 10.07 -12.93 27.16
N ALA A 503 10.91 -12.36 28.02
CA ALA A 503 12.16 -13.00 28.42
C ALA A 503 11.92 -14.32 29.21
N ARG A 504 10.88 -14.36 30.04
CA ARG A 504 10.47 -15.55 30.80
C ARG A 504 9.95 -16.63 29.83
N THR A 505 9.02 -16.28 28.97
CA THR A 505 8.41 -17.22 28.02
C THR A 505 9.45 -17.77 27.06
N ALA A 506 10.37 -16.94 26.56
CA ALA A 506 11.44 -17.35 25.66
C ALA A 506 12.41 -18.35 26.33
N ARG A 507 12.72 -18.17 27.63
CA ARG A 507 13.58 -19.08 28.40
C ARG A 507 12.95 -20.48 28.55
N ASP A 508 11.64 -20.51 28.73
CA ASP A 508 10.86 -21.73 28.93
C ASP A 508 10.48 -22.43 27.61
N LEU A 509 10.83 -21.90 26.46
CA LEU A 509 10.62 -22.57 25.19
C LEU A 509 11.53 -23.79 25.03
N PRO A 510 11.01 -24.92 24.53
CA PRO A 510 11.85 -26.07 24.25
C PRO A 510 12.88 -25.73 23.16
N PRO A 511 14.08 -26.40 23.20
CA PRO A 511 15.05 -26.28 22.13
C PRO A 511 14.44 -26.71 20.80
N MET A 512 14.71 -25.93 19.74
CA MET A 512 14.18 -26.25 18.41
C MET A 512 14.97 -27.33 17.70
N ARG A 513 14.32 -27.95 16.70
CA ARG A 513 14.99 -28.81 15.71
C ARG A 513 15.89 -28.00 14.76
N ASP A 514 15.63 -26.67 14.63
CA ASP A 514 16.47 -25.73 13.89
C ASP A 514 17.83 -25.49 14.59
N PRO A 515 18.89 -25.17 13.84
CA PRO A 515 20.17 -24.84 14.44
C PRO A 515 20.00 -23.75 15.51
N PRO A 516 20.65 -23.88 16.69
CA PRO A 516 20.57 -22.87 17.74
C PRO A 516 20.98 -21.47 17.26
N ASP A 517 21.72 -21.41 16.16
CA ASP A 517 22.24 -20.20 15.52
C ASP A 517 21.32 -19.67 14.40
N SER A 518 20.06 -20.13 14.30
CA SER A 518 19.12 -19.54 13.35
C SER A 518 18.86 -18.06 13.69
N ALA A 519 18.74 -17.23 12.66
CA ALA A 519 18.58 -15.79 12.79
C ALA A 519 17.44 -15.35 13.72
N PRO A 520 16.21 -15.95 13.67
CA PRO A 520 15.16 -15.64 14.63
C PRO A 520 15.50 -15.98 16.07
N ASN A 521 16.22 -17.10 16.30
CA ASN A 521 16.65 -17.50 17.64
C ASN A 521 17.67 -16.52 18.20
N LEU A 522 18.67 -16.11 17.42
CA LEU A 522 19.67 -15.12 17.81
C LEU A 522 19.04 -13.75 18.13
N LEU A 523 18.03 -13.32 17.37
CA LEU A 523 17.30 -12.09 17.67
C LEU A 523 16.59 -12.19 19.02
N LEU A 524 15.81 -13.25 19.23
CA LEU A 524 15.08 -13.44 20.48
C LEU A 524 16.05 -13.56 21.66
N GLN A 525 17.16 -14.27 21.51
CA GLN A 525 18.22 -14.39 22.52
C GLN A 525 18.84 -13.03 22.82
N GLY A 526 19.16 -12.23 21.81
CA GLY A 526 19.77 -10.91 21.99
C GLY A 526 18.85 -9.94 22.74
N TYR A 527 17.58 -9.83 22.33
CA TYR A 527 16.65 -8.93 23.00
C TYR A 527 16.28 -9.39 24.41
N THR A 528 16.19 -10.71 24.65
CA THR A 528 15.96 -11.24 26.01
C THR A 528 17.18 -11.08 26.89
N ALA A 529 18.41 -11.19 26.36
CA ALA A 529 19.64 -10.87 27.06
C ALA A 529 19.72 -9.39 27.44
N ARG A 530 19.24 -8.47 26.57
CA ARG A 530 19.14 -7.03 26.88
C ARG A 530 18.24 -6.77 28.08
N VAL A 531 17.12 -7.49 28.19
CA VAL A 531 16.18 -7.36 29.32
C VAL A 531 16.76 -7.93 30.61
N ALA A 532 17.46 -9.08 30.55
CA ALA A 532 17.93 -9.79 31.73
C ALA A 532 19.30 -9.31 32.23
N GLY A 533 20.21 -8.98 31.33
CA GLY A 533 21.63 -8.69 31.62
C GLY A 533 22.10 -7.34 31.11
N GLY A 534 21.22 -6.52 30.55
CA GLY A 534 21.53 -5.19 30.02
C GLY A 534 22.17 -5.22 28.63
N TYR A 535 22.58 -4.02 28.17
CA TYR A 535 23.03 -3.79 26.81
C TYR A 535 24.24 -4.67 26.40
N ALA A 536 25.31 -4.70 27.20
CA ALA A 536 26.52 -5.45 26.90
C ALA A 536 26.28 -6.95 26.71
N ALA A 537 25.36 -7.54 27.49
CA ALA A 537 24.96 -8.93 27.38
C ALA A 537 24.24 -9.27 26.07
N ALA A 538 23.56 -8.29 25.46
CA ALA A 538 22.84 -8.46 24.20
C ALA A 538 23.76 -8.44 22.96
N VAL A 539 24.87 -7.68 23.01
CA VAL A 539 25.72 -7.40 21.85
C VAL A 539 26.18 -8.65 21.09
N PRO A 540 26.69 -9.72 21.73
CA PRO A 540 27.16 -10.88 20.99
C PRO A 540 26.08 -11.56 20.14
N ALA A 541 24.88 -11.77 20.71
CA ALA A 541 23.78 -12.44 20.01
C ALA A 541 23.20 -11.55 18.92
N LEU A 542 22.99 -10.25 19.18
CA LEU A 542 22.48 -9.30 18.19
C LEU A 542 23.44 -9.13 17.01
N ARG A 543 24.75 -9.07 17.28
CA ARG A 543 25.77 -9.00 16.21
C ARG A 543 25.74 -10.24 15.33
N ARG A 544 25.66 -11.42 15.90
CA ARG A 544 25.52 -12.68 15.15
C ARG A 544 24.22 -12.69 14.34
N ALA A 545 23.10 -12.24 14.91
CA ALA A 545 21.85 -12.15 14.20
C ALA A 545 21.97 -11.24 12.96
N VAL A 546 22.55 -10.04 13.13
CA VAL A 546 22.81 -9.10 12.03
C VAL A 546 23.67 -9.74 10.94
N GLN A 547 24.75 -10.42 11.32
CA GLN A 547 25.63 -11.10 10.37
C GLN A 547 24.93 -12.21 9.61
N THR A 548 24.14 -13.04 10.30
CA THR A 548 23.38 -14.15 9.67
C THR A 548 22.36 -13.63 8.64
N PHE A 549 21.70 -12.51 8.93
CA PHE A 549 20.78 -11.89 7.96
C PHE A 549 21.48 -11.24 6.75
N LEU A 550 22.75 -10.91 6.85
CA LEU A 550 23.52 -10.35 5.74
C LEU A 550 24.16 -11.42 4.83
N VAL A 551 24.22 -12.68 5.27
CA VAL A 551 24.63 -13.84 4.48
C VAL A 551 23.34 -14.51 3.96
N ASP A 552 23.16 -14.63 2.66
CA ASP A 552 21.91 -14.99 1.94
C ASP A 552 21.28 -16.38 2.24
N GLU A 553 21.47 -16.92 3.43
CA GLU A 553 20.96 -18.25 3.83
C GLU A 553 19.63 -18.23 4.60
N VAL A 554 19.05 -17.05 4.85
CA VAL A 554 17.76 -16.97 5.57
C VAL A 554 16.59 -17.16 4.61
N ASP A 555 15.66 -18.03 4.98
CA ASP A 555 14.40 -18.21 4.25
C ASP A 555 13.77 -16.86 3.88
N PRO A 556 13.42 -16.64 2.60
CA PRO A 556 12.92 -15.35 2.12
C PRO A 556 11.71 -14.80 2.90
N ASP A 557 10.80 -15.66 3.32
CA ASP A 557 9.58 -15.28 4.05
C ASP A 557 9.91 -14.90 5.50
N ILE A 558 10.84 -15.62 6.14
CA ILE A 558 11.33 -15.29 7.48
C ILE A 558 12.11 -13.98 7.44
N ALA A 559 12.98 -13.81 6.43
CA ALA A 559 13.76 -12.62 6.27
C ALA A 559 12.85 -11.40 6.14
N LEU A 560 11.88 -11.41 5.24
CA LEU A 560 10.99 -10.27 5.01
C LEU A 560 10.17 -9.88 6.25
N ARG A 561 9.77 -10.86 7.06
CA ARG A 561 9.03 -10.61 8.31
C ARG A 561 9.88 -10.01 9.42
N ARG A 562 11.20 -10.30 9.48
CA ARG A 562 12.07 -9.96 10.62
C ARG A 562 13.12 -8.90 10.32
N LEU A 563 13.22 -8.43 9.06
CA LEU A 563 14.20 -7.43 8.65
C LEU A 563 14.12 -6.13 9.43
N LEU A 564 12.94 -5.68 9.83
CA LEU A 564 12.78 -4.51 10.67
C LEU A 564 13.51 -4.68 12.01
N LEU A 565 13.27 -5.78 12.71
CA LEU A 565 13.83 -6.03 14.04
C LEU A 565 15.36 -6.19 13.99
N VAL A 566 15.89 -6.84 12.93
CA VAL A 566 17.35 -6.95 12.68
C VAL A 566 17.97 -5.59 12.37
N ALA A 567 17.30 -4.79 11.54
CA ALA A 567 17.79 -3.45 11.21
C ALA A 567 17.84 -2.55 12.46
N ILE A 568 16.82 -2.63 13.33
CA ILE A 568 16.83 -1.96 14.64
C ILE A 568 18.00 -2.44 15.51
N ALA A 569 18.30 -3.74 15.51
CA ALA A 569 19.45 -4.27 16.22
C ALA A 569 20.78 -3.66 15.70
N ALA A 570 20.95 -3.54 14.39
CA ALA A 570 22.12 -2.92 13.79
C ALA A 570 22.22 -1.40 14.14
N VAL A 571 21.10 -0.69 14.19
CA VAL A 571 21.02 0.70 14.65
C VAL A 571 21.47 0.82 16.11
N ASP A 572 20.96 -0.05 17.00
CA ASP A 572 21.32 -0.05 18.42
C ASP A 572 22.81 -0.36 18.63
N LEU A 573 23.39 -1.22 17.79
CA LEU A 573 24.82 -1.54 17.79
C LEU A 573 25.72 -0.43 17.22
N LEU A 574 25.16 0.67 16.70
CA LEU A 574 25.90 1.72 15.97
C LEU A 574 26.74 1.14 14.82
N ASP A 575 26.21 0.14 14.12
CA ASP A 575 26.84 -0.47 12.94
C ASP A 575 26.20 0.08 11.66
N ASP A 576 26.62 1.29 11.28
CA ASP A 576 26.09 2.04 10.13
C ASP A 576 26.27 1.30 8.79
N THR A 577 27.30 0.48 8.65
CA THR A 577 27.55 -0.35 7.48
C THR A 577 26.49 -1.46 7.34
N SER A 578 26.21 -2.17 8.43
CA SER A 578 25.17 -3.21 8.44
C SER A 578 23.76 -2.63 8.28
N VAL A 579 23.47 -1.47 8.88
CA VAL A 579 22.18 -0.77 8.71
C VAL A 579 21.93 -0.45 7.24
N GLU A 580 22.92 0.11 6.53
CA GLU A 580 22.82 0.39 5.09
C GLU A 580 22.57 -0.87 4.25
N ARG A 581 23.35 -1.92 4.50
CA ARG A 581 23.23 -3.19 3.77
C ARG A 581 21.88 -3.85 4.01
N LEU A 582 21.42 -3.92 5.26
CA LEU A 582 20.12 -4.50 5.63
C LEU A 582 18.97 -3.71 5.02
N SER A 583 19.01 -2.37 5.08
CA SER A 583 17.96 -1.54 4.51
C SER A 583 17.87 -1.69 2.98
N THR A 584 19.02 -1.76 2.30
CA THR A 584 19.08 -2.01 0.85
C THR A 584 18.51 -3.40 0.52
N HIS A 585 18.95 -4.42 1.25
CA HIS A 585 18.45 -5.78 1.08
C HIS A 585 16.93 -5.90 1.35
N TRP A 586 16.45 -5.20 2.37
CA TRP A 586 15.01 -5.15 2.68
C TRP A 586 14.20 -4.52 1.54
N ILE A 587 14.64 -3.36 1.03
CA ILE A 587 14.00 -2.68 -0.09
C ILE A 587 14.00 -3.57 -1.33
N ASP A 588 15.15 -4.15 -1.67
CA ASP A 588 15.29 -4.99 -2.86
C ASP A 588 14.40 -6.25 -2.76
N ARG A 589 14.38 -6.92 -1.61
CA ARG A 589 13.49 -8.08 -1.39
C ARG A 589 12.01 -7.68 -1.43
N ALA A 590 11.63 -6.60 -0.75
CA ALA A 590 10.27 -6.11 -0.76
C ALA A 590 9.81 -5.72 -2.18
N ARG A 591 10.70 -5.14 -2.99
CA ARG A 591 10.43 -4.84 -4.41
C ARG A 591 10.30 -6.10 -5.26
N HIS A 592 11.20 -7.06 -5.11
CA HIS A 592 11.16 -8.30 -5.89
C HIS A 592 9.96 -9.20 -5.54
N SER A 593 9.54 -9.21 -4.27
CA SER A 593 8.36 -9.96 -3.84
C SER A 593 7.05 -9.19 -4.02
N GLY A 594 7.10 -7.88 -4.34
CA GLY A 594 5.94 -7.01 -4.43
C GLY A 594 5.30 -6.67 -3.07
N ALA A 595 5.98 -6.92 -1.96
CA ALA A 595 5.45 -6.71 -0.61
C ALA A 595 5.44 -5.22 -0.24
N LEU A 596 4.52 -4.44 -0.81
CA LEU A 596 4.53 -2.97 -0.76
C LEU A 596 4.31 -2.36 0.61
N THR A 597 3.46 -2.94 1.44
CA THR A 597 3.31 -2.46 2.82
C THR A 597 4.65 -2.56 3.55
N LYS A 598 5.41 -3.64 3.30
CA LYS A 598 6.78 -3.81 3.83
C LYS A 598 7.77 -2.86 3.16
N LEU A 599 7.61 -2.60 1.85
CA LEU A 599 8.44 -1.64 1.11
C LEU A 599 8.24 -0.21 1.63
N ALA A 600 7.00 0.22 1.88
CA ALA A 600 6.71 1.52 2.45
C ALA A 600 7.40 1.71 3.81
N GLY A 601 7.32 0.71 4.69
CA GLY A 601 8.03 0.70 5.97
C GLY A 601 9.55 0.72 5.83
N ALA A 602 10.11 -0.06 4.89
CA ALA A 602 11.55 -0.10 4.61
C ALA A 602 12.09 1.25 4.10
N LEU A 603 11.33 1.93 3.24
CA LEU A 603 11.69 3.26 2.72
C LEU A 603 11.61 4.33 3.80
N ALA A 604 10.60 4.31 4.66
CA ALA A 604 10.50 5.20 5.82
C ALA A 604 11.66 4.98 6.80
N PHE A 605 12.00 3.71 7.09
CA PHE A 605 13.19 3.35 7.89
C PHE A 605 14.46 3.88 7.24
N ARG A 606 14.65 3.68 5.93
CA ARG A 606 15.81 4.15 5.20
C ARG A 606 15.97 5.65 5.26
N SER A 607 14.91 6.42 5.07
CA SER A 607 14.94 7.88 5.19
C SER A 607 15.42 8.32 6.57
N ALA A 608 14.76 7.82 7.63
CA ALA A 608 14.99 8.27 8.99
C ALA A 608 16.30 7.81 9.61
N LEU A 609 16.75 6.59 9.29
CA LEU A 609 17.85 5.91 10.00
C LEU A 609 19.07 5.57 9.14
N VAL A 610 19.01 5.86 7.84
CA VAL A 610 20.13 5.64 6.91
C VAL A 610 20.50 6.92 6.16
N ASP A 611 19.59 7.42 5.32
CA ASP A 611 19.89 8.53 4.42
C ASP A 611 19.98 9.87 5.17
N GLY A 612 19.10 10.13 6.12
CA GLY A 612 19.15 11.29 7.00
C GLY A 612 20.45 11.35 7.82
N PRO A 613 20.77 10.32 8.63
CA PRO A 613 22.01 10.24 9.38
C PRO A 613 23.30 10.30 8.54
N SER A 614 23.23 9.93 7.26
CA SER A 614 24.35 10.03 6.31
C SER A 614 24.42 11.38 5.58
N GLY A 615 23.48 12.31 5.82
CA GLY A 615 23.43 13.63 5.16
C GLY A 615 22.90 13.59 3.71
N ARG A 616 22.35 12.48 3.26
CA ARG A 616 21.76 12.31 1.91
C ARG A 616 20.31 12.80 1.86
N LEU A 617 20.07 14.08 2.19
CA LEU A 617 18.71 14.61 2.39
C LEU A 617 17.81 14.50 1.16
N ALA A 618 18.35 14.60 -0.05
CA ALA A 618 17.57 14.43 -1.28
C ALA A 618 17.04 12.98 -1.42
N ALA A 619 17.91 11.99 -1.15
CA ALA A 619 17.53 10.57 -1.17
C ALA A 619 16.51 10.25 -0.06
N ALA A 620 16.70 10.81 1.13
CA ALA A 620 15.77 10.66 2.24
C ALA A 620 14.35 11.15 1.86
N ARG A 621 14.24 12.37 1.33
CA ARG A 621 12.95 12.92 0.87
C ARG A 621 12.31 12.11 -0.26
N ALA A 622 13.12 11.59 -1.18
CA ALA A 622 12.61 10.72 -2.24
C ALA A 622 12.02 9.41 -1.67
N ALA A 623 12.72 8.81 -0.68
CA ALA A 623 12.23 7.62 0.00
C ALA A 623 10.95 7.91 0.81
N GLU A 624 10.84 9.07 1.46
CA GLU A 624 9.62 9.52 2.17
C GLU A 624 8.43 9.65 1.22
N SER A 625 8.63 10.29 0.06
CA SER A 625 7.57 10.47 -0.94
C SER A 625 7.09 9.12 -1.49
N GLU A 626 8.03 8.24 -1.88
CA GLU A 626 7.71 6.91 -2.36
C GLU A 626 6.98 6.08 -1.28
N ALA A 627 7.46 6.12 -0.03
CA ALA A 627 6.83 5.41 1.08
C ALA A 627 5.38 5.86 1.31
N HIS A 628 5.13 7.17 1.27
CA HIS A 628 3.78 7.72 1.42
C HIS A 628 2.86 7.33 0.25
N GLU A 629 3.34 7.47 -0.99
CA GLU A 629 2.57 7.08 -2.19
C GLU A 629 2.18 5.60 -2.14
N LEU A 630 3.11 4.73 -1.71
CA LEU A 630 2.85 3.30 -1.55
C LEU A 630 1.85 3.02 -0.41
N ALA A 631 1.95 3.71 0.72
CA ALA A 631 1.03 3.55 1.83
C ALA A 631 -0.42 3.95 1.44
N VAL A 632 -0.57 5.04 0.67
CA VAL A 632 -1.87 5.46 0.12
C VAL A 632 -2.38 4.43 -0.89
N ALA A 633 -1.52 3.96 -1.80
CA ALA A 633 -1.89 3.01 -2.84
C ALA A 633 -2.32 1.64 -2.29
N THR A 634 -1.76 1.23 -1.15
CA THR A 634 -2.12 -0.02 -0.47
C THR A 634 -3.30 0.12 0.51
N GLY A 635 -3.98 1.27 0.52
CA GLY A 635 -5.09 1.52 1.44
C GLY A 635 -4.67 1.63 2.92
N ASN A 636 -3.38 1.74 3.21
CA ASN A 636 -2.84 1.72 4.56
C ASN A 636 -2.03 2.99 4.92
N PRO A 637 -2.63 4.20 4.77
CA PRO A 637 -1.92 5.47 5.02
C PRO A 637 -1.46 5.64 6.47
N ARG A 638 -1.98 4.84 7.41
CA ARG A 638 -1.57 4.88 8.83
C ARG A 638 -0.19 4.28 9.07
N VAL A 639 0.30 3.42 8.18
CA VAL A 639 1.64 2.81 8.30
C VAL A 639 2.74 3.83 8.05
N VAL A 640 2.52 4.76 7.12
CA VAL A 640 3.45 5.85 6.80
C VAL A 640 2.63 7.14 6.60
N PRO A 641 2.24 7.81 7.70
CA PRO A 641 1.49 9.05 7.60
C PRO A 641 2.33 10.17 6.98
N PRO A 642 1.72 11.14 6.27
CA PRO A 642 2.46 12.22 5.61
C PRO A 642 3.30 13.07 6.56
N SER A 643 2.89 13.16 7.83
CA SER A 643 3.55 13.92 8.90
C SER A 643 3.97 13.00 10.05
N GLY A 644 4.56 11.85 9.73
CA GLY A 644 5.03 10.90 10.73
C GLY A 644 6.43 11.23 11.27
N ALA A 645 6.83 10.56 12.35
CA ALA A 645 8.14 10.75 12.98
C ALA A 645 9.31 10.50 12.01
N HIS A 646 9.13 9.66 10.99
CA HIS A 646 10.17 9.35 9.99
C HIS A 646 10.60 10.54 9.13
N THR A 647 9.76 11.58 8.96
CA THR A 647 10.10 12.78 8.17
C THR A 647 10.81 13.86 9.00
N LEU A 648 10.75 13.75 10.34
CA LEU A 648 11.25 14.79 11.23
C LEU A 648 12.74 15.02 11.13
N LEU A 649 13.55 13.98 10.92
CA LEU A 649 15.00 14.14 10.83
C LEU A 649 15.40 14.97 9.61
N THR A 650 14.80 14.71 8.45
CA THR A 650 15.07 15.48 7.22
C THR A 650 14.63 16.93 7.34
N LEU A 651 13.50 17.19 8.00
CA LEU A 651 13.02 18.54 8.32
C LEU A 651 13.96 19.25 9.29
N ALA A 652 14.43 18.56 10.34
CA ALA A 652 15.35 19.09 11.34
C ALA A 652 16.71 19.44 10.74
N LEU A 653 17.30 18.53 9.99
CA LEU A 653 18.61 18.72 9.34
C LEU A 653 18.57 19.81 8.25
N SER A 654 17.45 19.92 7.51
CA SER A 654 17.22 21.01 6.54
C SER A 654 16.85 22.33 7.18
N CYS A 655 16.75 22.41 8.52
CA CYS A 655 16.32 23.59 9.28
C CYS A 655 14.95 24.13 8.87
N ARG A 656 14.01 23.25 8.50
CA ARG A 656 12.60 23.60 8.23
C ARG A 656 11.83 23.68 9.55
N GLU A 657 12.18 24.63 10.38
CA GLU A 657 11.76 24.74 11.78
C GLU A 657 10.23 24.67 11.98
N ALA A 658 9.47 25.49 11.26
CA ALA A 658 8.01 25.53 11.40
C ALA A 658 7.34 24.18 11.08
N GLN A 659 7.80 23.51 10.02
CA GLN A 659 7.29 22.20 9.63
C GLN A 659 7.69 21.11 10.62
N ALA A 660 8.95 21.11 11.06
CA ALA A 660 9.43 20.14 12.05
C ALA A 660 8.66 20.25 13.38
N ARG A 661 8.43 21.46 13.88
CA ARG A 661 7.64 21.70 15.10
C ARG A 661 6.18 21.27 14.94
N ALA A 662 5.56 21.58 13.79
CA ALA A 662 4.18 21.19 13.49
C ALA A 662 4.05 19.66 13.44
N THR A 663 4.98 18.96 12.76
CA THR A 663 5.01 17.49 12.67
C THR A 663 5.23 16.86 14.05
N ALA A 664 6.20 17.35 14.84
CA ALA A 664 6.44 16.85 16.20
C ALA A 664 5.20 17.02 17.11
N ALA A 665 4.53 18.17 17.00
CA ALA A 665 3.29 18.42 17.74
C ALA A 665 2.13 17.51 17.29
N ALA A 666 2.03 17.17 16.00
CA ALA A 666 1.06 16.21 15.49
C ALA A 666 1.31 14.81 16.07
N VAL A 667 2.53 14.31 15.98
CA VAL A 667 2.93 13.02 16.57
C VAL A 667 2.64 12.99 18.07
N ALA A 668 3.01 14.03 18.82
CA ALA A 668 2.77 14.09 20.27
C ALA A 668 1.28 14.08 20.66
N ARG A 669 0.39 14.57 19.79
CA ARG A 669 -1.07 14.51 20.04
C ARG A 669 -1.66 13.13 19.76
N GLU A 670 -1.15 12.43 18.78
CA GLU A 670 -1.71 11.14 18.32
C GLU A 670 -1.20 9.93 19.10
N THR A 671 0.05 9.99 19.57
CA THR A 671 0.72 8.85 20.21
C THR A 671 0.13 8.39 21.54
N PRO A 672 -0.38 9.26 22.45
CA PRO A 672 -0.96 8.80 23.73
C PRO A 672 -2.15 7.88 23.55
N GLY A 673 -3.06 8.20 22.61
CA GLY A 673 -4.25 7.37 22.31
C GLY A 673 -3.92 6.01 21.69
N ARG A 674 -2.71 5.84 21.17
CA ARG A 674 -2.20 4.63 20.51
C ARG A 674 -1.25 3.82 21.39
N GLY A 675 -0.84 4.36 22.56
CA GLY A 675 0.19 3.76 23.38
C GLY A 675 1.57 3.70 22.69
N ALA A 676 1.90 4.68 21.84
CA ALA A 676 3.08 4.69 20.98
C ALA A 676 4.20 5.60 21.54
N ALA A 677 4.59 5.39 22.79
CA ALA A 677 5.60 6.20 23.48
C ALA A 677 6.98 6.15 22.79
N GLY A 678 7.34 5.03 22.17
CA GLY A 678 8.59 4.91 21.39
C GLY A 678 8.58 5.78 20.14
N GLU A 679 7.45 5.94 19.44
CA GLU A 679 7.31 6.86 18.31
C GLU A 679 7.40 8.32 18.78
N ALA A 680 6.80 8.65 19.92
CA ALA A 680 6.91 9.98 20.52
C ALA A 680 8.36 10.30 20.92
N ALA A 681 9.09 9.33 21.48
CA ALA A 681 10.49 9.48 21.84
C ALA A 681 11.38 9.68 20.60
N LEU A 682 11.11 8.98 19.49
CA LEU A 682 11.77 9.18 18.19
C LEU A 682 11.55 10.60 17.66
N ALA A 683 10.31 11.08 17.68
CA ALA A 683 9.97 12.44 17.27
C ALA A 683 10.66 13.50 18.15
N ALA A 684 10.68 13.29 19.46
CA ALA A 684 11.36 14.17 20.40
C ALA A 684 12.89 14.18 20.14
N TYR A 685 13.50 13.02 19.88
CA TYR A 685 14.92 12.92 19.52
C TYR A 685 15.26 13.79 18.30
N PHE A 686 14.51 13.65 17.20
CA PHE A 686 14.77 14.41 15.99
C PHE A 686 14.51 15.92 16.17
N LEU A 687 13.52 16.29 16.98
CA LEU A 687 13.34 17.69 17.37
C LEU A 687 14.53 18.20 18.20
N GLY A 688 15.08 17.37 19.08
CA GLY A 688 16.31 17.68 19.83
C GLY A 688 17.51 17.98 18.94
N VAL A 689 17.67 17.25 17.82
CA VAL A 689 18.70 17.52 16.81
C VAL A 689 18.52 18.91 16.17
N LEU A 690 17.28 19.30 15.85
CA LEU A 690 16.95 20.66 15.39
C LEU A 690 17.37 21.70 16.43
N GLU A 691 16.97 21.51 17.70
CA GLU A 691 17.29 22.48 18.77
C GLU A 691 18.79 22.64 18.97
N ILE A 692 19.59 21.57 18.84
CA ILE A 692 21.06 21.65 18.85
C ILE A 692 21.57 22.48 17.69
N SER A 693 21.00 22.30 16.48
CA SER A 693 21.41 23.03 15.29
C SER A 693 21.15 24.52 15.39
N LEU A 694 20.06 24.89 16.12
CA LEU A 694 19.68 26.27 16.40
C LEU A 694 20.39 26.88 17.63
N GLY A 695 21.14 26.08 18.39
CA GLY A 695 21.81 26.53 19.63
C GLY A 695 20.89 26.60 20.85
N ASN A 696 19.66 26.07 20.78
CA ASN A 696 18.66 26.06 21.84
C ASN A 696 18.90 24.89 22.80
N TYR A 697 20.06 24.84 23.47
CA TYR A 697 20.51 23.65 24.23
C TYR A 697 19.59 23.25 25.39
N GLY A 698 18.93 24.20 26.03
CA GLY A 698 17.96 23.91 27.11
C GLY A 698 16.76 23.13 26.59
N SER A 699 16.20 23.54 25.44
CA SER A 699 15.12 22.84 24.76
C SER A 699 15.59 21.48 24.24
N ALA A 700 16.81 21.41 23.68
CA ALA A 700 17.39 20.16 23.20
C ALA A 700 17.49 19.11 24.31
N VAL A 701 17.96 19.49 25.52
CA VAL A 701 17.99 18.60 26.69
C VAL A 701 16.59 18.06 27.01
N GLY A 702 15.56 18.93 27.01
CA GLY A 702 14.18 18.51 27.24
C GLY A 702 13.71 17.44 26.25
N CYS A 703 13.96 17.65 24.96
CA CYS A 703 13.60 16.71 23.91
C CYS A 703 14.38 15.38 23.99
N LEU A 704 15.70 15.44 24.22
CA LEU A 704 16.57 14.26 24.23
C LEU A 704 16.41 13.42 25.49
N HIS A 705 15.95 14.01 26.61
CA HIS A 705 15.75 13.32 27.86
C HIS A 705 14.71 12.19 27.76
N SER A 706 13.70 12.34 26.93
CA SER A 706 12.72 11.29 26.66
C SER A 706 13.37 10.05 26.03
N ALA A 707 14.20 10.23 25.00
CA ALA A 707 14.94 9.13 24.36
C ALA A 707 15.93 8.46 25.32
N TYR A 708 16.56 9.26 26.19
CA TYR A 708 17.49 8.76 27.21
C TYR A 708 16.78 7.90 28.28
N THR A 709 15.57 8.28 28.70
CA THR A 709 14.82 7.57 29.75
C THR A 709 14.09 6.34 29.20
N ASP A 710 13.52 6.41 27.99
CA ASP A 710 12.85 5.28 27.38
C ASP A 710 13.84 4.17 26.96
N ASP A 711 15.02 4.55 26.53
CA ASP A 711 16.13 3.64 26.17
C ASP A 711 15.74 2.56 25.13
N THR A 712 14.83 2.90 24.22
CA THR A 712 14.40 1.99 23.16
C THR A 712 15.58 1.66 22.22
N PRO A 713 15.73 0.41 21.74
CA PRO A 713 16.78 0.01 20.82
C PRO A 713 16.89 0.86 19.56
N LEU A 714 15.83 1.54 19.18
CA LEU A 714 15.79 2.37 17.97
C LEU A 714 16.62 3.67 18.12
N ILE A 715 16.56 4.32 19.29
CA ILE A 715 17.12 5.67 19.48
C ILE A 715 17.92 5.85 20.78
N GLY A 716 17.77 4.97 21.76
CA GLY A 716 18.35 5.15 23.08
C GLY A 716 19.88 5.30 23.05
N THR A 717 20.57 4.55 22.17
CA THR A 717 22.00 4.66 21.95
C THR A 717 22.36 5.86 21.08
N GLN A 718 21.54 6.15 20.04
CA GLN A 718 21.76 7.26 19.10
C GLN A 718 21.70 8.63 19.77
N ALA A 719 20.81 8.80 20.76
CA ALA A 719 20.59 10.08 21.44
C ALA A 719 21.70 10.45 22.44
N LEU A 720 22.53 9.51 22.88
CA LEU A 720 23.53 9.74 23.93
C LEU A 720 24.56 10.83 23.56
N PRO A 721 25.23 10.81 22.39
CA PRO A 721 26.19 11.84 22.01
C PRO A 721 25.58 13.24 21.92
N ASP A 722 24.30 13.31 21.44
CA ASP A 722 23.56 14.55 21.30
C ASP A 722 23.15 15.12 22.66
N LEU A 723 22.75 14.24 23.57
CA LEU A 723 22.44 14.62 24.94
C LEU A 723 23.69 15.12 25.71
N VAL A 724 24.85 14.48 25.51
CA VAL A 724 26.12 14.96 26.08
C VAL A 724 26.40 16.39 25.62
N GLU A 725 26.35 16.64 24.29
CA GLU A 725 26.58 17.98 23.73
C GLU A 725 25.58 19.00 24.28
N ALA A 726 24.32 18.70 24.23
CA ALA A 726 23.26 19.61 24.71
C ALA A 726 23.36 19.90 26.19
N ALA A 727 23.62 18.86 27.01
CA ALA A 727 23.71 18.99 28.48
C ALA A 727 24.95 19.81 28.90
N VAL A 728 26.13 19.58 28.27
CA VAL A 728 27.34 20.39 28.50
C VAL A 728 27.08 21.86 28.20
N ARG A 729 26.43 22.14 27.04
CA ARG A 729 26.12 23.51 26.61
C ARG A 729 25.04 24.19 27.47
N ALA A 730 24.10 23.40 28.00
CA ALA A 730 23.07 23.88 28.91
C ALA A 730 23.53 23.99 30.37
N GLY A 731 24.79 23.69 30.70
CA GLY A 731 25.33 23.71 32.06
C GLY A 731 24.84 22.57 32.96
N ARG A 732 24.31 21.48 32.37
CA ARG A 732 23.79 20.28 33.08
C ARG A 732 24.87 19.18 33.13
N ARG A 733 25.98 19.50 33.78
CA ARG A 733 27.18 18.65 33.79
C ARG A 733 26.87 17.23 34.33
N ASP A 734 26.09 17.14 35.40
CA ASP A 734 25.65 15.88 36.00
C ASP A 734 24.92 14.94 35.01
N LEU A 735 24.09 15.48 34.14
CA LEU A 735 23.39 14.73 33.10
C LEU A 735 24.35 14.33 31.97
N ALA A 736 25.26 15.25 31.59
CA ALA A 736 26.24 14.96 30.55
C ALA A 736 27.19 13.81 30.96
N GLU A 737 27.67 13.79 32.24
CA GLU A 737 28.50 12.71 32.76
C GLU A 737 27.78 11.36 32.79
N ARG A 738 26.50 11.32 33.21
CA ARG A 738 25.73 10.07 33.16
C ARG A 738 25.47 9.58 31.74
N ALA A 739 25.20 10.49 30.83
CA ALA A 739 24.98 10.12 29.42
C ALA A 739 26.29 9.64 28.77
N LEU A 740 27.43 10.29 29.10
CA LEU A 740 28.75 9.88 28.64
C LEU A 740 29.13 8.48 29.18
N GLN A 741 28.91 8.21 30.46
CA GLN A 741 29.17 6.87 31.02
C GLN A 741 28.38 5.78 30.30
N ARG A 742 27.08 6.00 30.06
CA ARG A 742 26.25 5.04 29.29
C ARG A 742 26.77 4.88 27.87
N LEU A 743 27.20 5.95 27.20
CA LEU A 743 27.81 5.88 25.88
C LEU A 743 29.13 5.09 25.89
N GLU A 744 29.94 5.28 26.91
CA GLU A 744 31.20 4.56 27.08
C GLU A 744 30.99 3.05 27.24
N ASP A 745 30.05 2.65 28.10
CA ASP A 745 29.72 1.25 28.32
C ASP A 745 29.25 0.59 27.00
N ARG A 746 28.44 1.31 26.19
CA ARG A 746 27.91 0.81 24.91
C ARG A 746 28.97 0.79 23.81
N ALA A 747 29.71 1.86 23.66
CA ALA A 747 30.75 1.97 22.63
C ALA A 747 31.88 0.94 22.85
N THR A 748 32.25 0.69 24.11
CA THR A 748 33.21 -0.36 24.46
C THR A 748 32.67 -1.76 24.12
N ALA A 749 31.39 -2.04 24.43
CA ALA A 749 30.80 -3.33 24.14
C ALA A 749 30.66 -3.59 22.62
N THR A 750 30.35 -2.56 21.83
CA THR A 750 30.15 -2.71 20.37
C THR A 750 31.48 -2.58 19.60
N GLY A 751 32.37 -1.69 19.98
CA GLY A 751 33.69 -1.48 19.33
C GLY A 751 33.59 -1.03 17.86
N THR A 752 32.45 -0.53 17.39
CA THR A 752 32.31 -0.04 16.02
C THR A 752 32.98 1.31 15.83
N PRO A 753 33.50 1.63 14.62
CA PRO A 753 34.13 2.93 14.37
C PRO A 753 33.22 4.11 14.70
N LEU A 754 31.91 4.00 14.40
CA LEU A 754 30.92 5.03 14.71
C LEU A 754 30.77 5.21 16.23
N ALA A 755 30.61 4.12 16.98
CA ALA A 755 30.47 4.18 18.43
C ALA A 755 31.71 4.80 19.12
N LEU A 756 32.91 4.34 18.75
CA LEU A 756 34.16 4.83 19.31
C LEU A 756 34.44 6.30 18.93
N GLY A 757 34.14 6.70 17.69
CA GLY A 757 34.30 8.09 17.24
C GLY A 757 33.33 9.05 17.94
N LEU A 758 32.07 8.63 18.16
CA LEU A 758 31.07 9.39 18.93
C LEU A 758 31.46 9.49 20.40
N LEU A 759 31.99 8.42 20.98
CA LEU A 759 32.53 8.42 22.36
C LEU A 759 33.67 9.40 22.51
N ALA A 760 34.69 9.34 21.66
CA ALA A 760 35.85 10.24 21.70
C ALA A 760 35.39 11.71 21.59
N ARG A 761 34.56 12.04 20.62
CA ARG A 761 33.96 13.39 20.48
C ARG A 761 33.23 13.84 21.74
N SER A 762 32.48 12.94 22.38
CA SER A 762 31.72 13.26 23.58
C SER A 762 32.60 13.43 24.83
N ARG A 763 33.64 12.61 24.98
CA ARG A 763 34.65 12.76 26.03
C ARG A 763 35.36 14.14 25.95
N ALA A 764 35.77 14.56 24.75
CA ALA A 764 36.37 15.84 24.49
C ALA A 764 35.58 17.04 25.04
N LEU A 765 34.25 16.96 25.12
CA LEU A 765 33.40 18.02 25.64
C LEU A 765 33.50 18.20 27.17
N LEU A 766 33.88 17.15 27.89
CA LEU A 766 33.96 17.12 29.37
C LEU A 766 35.39 17.03 29.91
N ALA A 767 36.35 16.67 29.06
CA ALA A 767 37.75 16.44 29.42
C ALA A 767 38.54 17.72 29.74
N ALA A 768 39.67 17.57 30.41
CA ALA A 768 40.67 18.62 30.58
C ALA A 768 41.29 19.03 29.21
N PRO A 769 41.83 20.26 29.07
CA PRO A 769 42.26 20.74 27.77
C PRO A 769 43.28 19.85 27.01
N ALA A 770 44.21 19.22 27.66
CA ALA A 770 45.20 18.35 27.03
C ALA A 770 44.58 17.03 26.53
N GLU A 771 43.67 16.45 27.28
CA GLU A 771 42.94 15.23 26.94
C GLU A 771 41.89 15.51 25.84
N ALA A 772 41.20 16.65 25.91
CA ALA A 772 40.19 17.04 24.94
C ALA A 772 40.77 17.17 23.52
N GLN A 773 42.01 17.67 23.35
CA GLN A 773 42.62 17.74 22.06
C GLN A 773 42.82 16.34 21.46
N GLN A 774 43.40 15.42 22.23
CA GLN A 774 43.64 14.05 21.81
C GLN A 774 42.30 13.34 21.44
N ASP A 775 41.28 13.49 22.26
CA ASP A 775 39.94 12.91 22.01
C ASP A 775 39.35 13.44 20.69
N TYR A 776 39.48 14.75 20.36
CA TYR A 776 39.05 15.25 19.05
C TYR A 776 39.87 14.68 17.91
N GLU A 777 41.19 14.60 18.06
CA GLU A 777 42.09 14.04 17.06
C GLU A 777 41.83 12.55 16.82
N ASP A 778 41.45 11.80 17.84
CA ASP A 778 41.02 10.38 17.72
C ASP A 778 39.62 10.24 17.10
N ALA A 779 38.69 11.16 17.37
CA ALA A 779 37.34 11.12 16.84
C ALA A 779 37.29 11.28 15.32
N LEU A 780 38.10 12.19 14.75
CA LEU A 780 38.03 12.52 13.32
C LEU A 780 38.34 11.32 12.41
N PRO A 781 39.44 10.56 12.56
CA PRO A 781 39.73 9.40 11.71
C PRO A 781 38.72 8.26 11.92
N LEU A 782 38.21 8.09 13.15
CA LEU A 782 37.17 7.07 13.41
C LEU A 782 35.87 7.39 12.68
N LEU A 783 35.38 8.63 12.80
CA LEU A 783 34.15 9.08 12.11
C LEU A 783 34.33 9.17 10.59
N GLY A 784 35.55 9.51 10.13
CA GLY A 784 35.91 9.54 8.71
C GLY A 784 35.81 8.18 8.00
N ARG A 785 35.85 7.09 8.76
CA ARG A 785 35.66 5.71 8.25
C ARG A 785 34.22 5.27 8.20
N THR A 786 33.29 6.12 8.62
CA THR A 786 31.85 5.82 8.72
C THR A 786 31.07 6.49 7.61
N ARG A 787 29.81 6.11 7.49
CA ARG A 787 28.86 6.75 6.58
C ARG A 787 28.16 7.96 7.20
N ALA A 788 28.38 8.24 8.48
CA ALA A 788 27.74 9.30 9.24
C ALA A 788 28.42 10.66 9.02
N ALA A 789 28.47 11.15 7.79
CA ALA A 789 29.11 12.41 7.41
C ALA A 789 28.66 13.62 8.27
N PRO A 790 27.36 13.79 8.66
CA PRO A 790 26.94 14.82 9.59
C PRO A 790 27.66 14.76 10.96
N GLN A 791 27.96 13.56 11.46
CA GLN A 791 28.65 13.39 12.74
C GLN A 791 30.10 13.77 12.64
N LEU A 792 30.76 13.46 11.50
CA LEU A 792 32.13 13.93 11.22
C LEU A 792 32.16 15.47 11.11
N ALA A 793 31.26 16.07 10.36
CA ALA A 793 31.16 17.53 10.24
C ALA A 793 30.95 18.20 11.61
N ARG A 794 30.12 17.60 12.47
CA ARG A 794 29.93 18.06 13.86
C ARG A 794 31.18 17.90 14.71
N ALA A 795 31.96 16.85 14.51
CA ALA A 795 33.26 16.71 15.21
C ALA A 795 34.21 17.83 14.81
N HIS A 796 34.34 18.16 13.52
CA HIS A 796 35.08 19.31 13.04
C HIS A 796 34.59 20.64 13.66
N LEU A 797 33.24 20.83 13.70
CA LEU A 797 32.63 22.03 14.31
C LEU A 797 33.02 22.16 15.78
N LEU A 798 32.79 21.11 16.57
CA LEU A 798 33.06 21.13 18.02
C LEU A 798 34.53 21.28 18.33
N TYR A 799 35.42 20.65 17.56
CA TYR A 799 36.87 20.80 17.67
C TYR A 799 37.31 22.24 17.33
N GLY A 800 36.78 22.79 16.23
CA GLY A 800 37.05 24.19 15.87
C GLY A 800 36.56 25.19 16.91
N GLU A 801 35.39 25.01 17.51
CA GLU A 801 34.87 25.81 18.62
C GLU A 801 35.79 25.71 19.86
N TRP A 802 36.29 24.49 20.16
CA TRP A 802 37.20 24.25 21.25
C TRP A 802 38.58 24.93 21.01
N LEU A 803 39.19 24.74 19.82
CA LEU A 803 40.44 25.39 19.42
C LEU A 803 40.38 26.93 19.51
N ARG A 804 39.22 27.52 19.07
CA ARG A 804 38.98 28.97 19.21
C ARG A 804 39.03 29.41 20.68
N ARG A 805 38.44 28.65 21.58
CA ARG A 805 38.45 28.94 23.04
C ARG A 805 39.88 28.82 23.61
N GLN A 806 40.70 27.89 23.04
CA GLN A 806 42.09 27.74 23.36
C GLN A 806 42.98 28.80 22.69
N ARG A 807 42.40 29.76 21.95
CA ARG A 807 43.08 30.83 21.20
C ARG A 807 43.93 30.33 20.02
N GLN A 808 43.82 29.09 19.61
CA GLN A 808 44.46 28.47 18.43
C GLN A 808 43.67 28.82 17.17
N ARG A 809 43.74 30.12 16.73
CA ARG A 809 42.82 30.67 15.71
C ARG A 809 43.02 30.10 14.32
N ARG A 810 44.24 29.71 13.96
CA ARG A 810 44.53 29.16 12.62
C ARG A 810 43.93 27.77 12.49
N GLU A 811 44.24 26.91 13.43
CA GLU A 811 43.74 25.54 13.49
C GLU A 811 42.22 25.52 13.63
N ALA A 812 41.66 26.43 14.42
CA ALA A 812 40.21 26.61 14.57
C ALA A 812 39.53 26.92 13.21
N ARG A 813 40.15 27.82 12.41
CA ARG A 813 39.63 28.15 11.07
C ARG A 813 39.64 26.96 10.14
N ASP A 814 40.70 26.14 10.16
CA ASP A 814 40.78 24.98 9.29
C ASP A 814 39.70 23.95 9.61
N GLN A 815 39.45 23.69 10.89
CA GLN A 815 38.38 22.79 11.34
C GLN A 815 36.98 23.34 11.02
N LEU A 816 36.73 24.64 11.27
CA LEU A 816 35.43 25.27 11.04
C LEU A 816 35.12 25.41 9.56
N ARG A 817 36.11 25.60 8.67
CA ARG A 817 35.91 25.56 7.21
C ARG A 817 35.54 24.15 6.74
N ALA A 818 36.26 23.12 7.21
CA ALA A 818 35.95 21.75 6.90
C ALA A 818 34.51 21.41 7.33
N ALA A 819 34.09 21.82 8.53
CA ALA A 819 32.72 21.65 8.99
C ALA A 819 31.71 22.38 8.09
N LEU A 820 31.98 23.64 7.76
CA LEU A 820 31.07 24.46 6.93
C LEU A 820 30.91 23.88 5.52
N ASP A 821 32.01 23.51 4.87
CA ASP A 821 31.97 22.94 3.51
C ASP A 821 31.21 21.62 3.49
N MET A 822 31.36 20.78 4.51
CA MET A 822 30.60 19.54 4.64
C MET A 822 29.10 19.83 4.87
N PHE A 823 28.75 20.74 5.79
CA PHE A 823 27.35 21.08 6.06
C PHE A 823 26.65 21.71 4.85
N ASP A 824 27.33 22.65 4.16
CA ASP A 824 26.77 23.27 2.95
C ASP A 824 26.61 22.23 1.82
N GLY A 825 27.56 21.31 1.67
CA GLY A 825 27.47 20.23 0.68
C GLY A 825 26.30 19.26 0.93
N MET A 826 25.93 19.04 2.19
CA MET A 826 24.82 18.19 2.60
C MET A 826 23.48 18.95 2.73
N GLY A 827 23.47 20.29 2.69
CA GLY A 827 22.27 21.11 2.91
C GLY A 827 21.81 21.19 4.37
N LEU A 828 22.74 21.02 5.33
CA LEU A 828 22.46 21.07 6.77
C LEU A 828 22.53 22.53 7.28
N HIS A 829 21.52 23.34 6.92
CA HIS A 829 21.58 24.78 7.05
C HIS A 829 21.73 25.31 8.47
N GLY A 830 21.13 24.67 9.47
CA GLY A 830 21.25 25.07 10.88
C GLY A 830 22.70 24.94 11.40
N PHE A 831 23.32 23.78 11.16
CA PHE A 831 24.71 23.54 11.54
C PHE A 831 25.69 24.38 10.71
N ALA A 832 25.44 24.61 9.42
CA ALA A 832 26.23 25.48 8.58
C ALA A 832 26.23 26.94 9.11
N GLU A 833 25.09 27.47 9.54
CA GLU A 833 25.05 28.81 10.12
C GLU A 833 25.81 28.89 11.46
N ARG A 834 25.70 27.85 12.29
CA ARG A 834 26.48 27.76 13.52
C ARG A 834 28.00 27.80 13.20
N ALA A 835 28.47 27.06 12.19
CA ALA A 835 29.85 27.07 11.75
C ALA A 835 30.29 28.46 11.23
N ARG A 836 29.43 29.16 10.50
CA ARG A 836 29.69 30.53 10.02
C ARG A 836 29.80 31.54 11.17
N VAL A 837 28.95 31.42 12.18
CA VAL A 837 29.03 32.27 13.40
C VAL A 837 30.36 32.09 14.08
N GLU A 838 30.83 30.85 14.26
CA GLU A 838 32.10 30.53 14.89
C GLU A 838 33.28 30.99 14.03
N LEU A 839 33.25 30.85 12.70
CA LEU A 839 34.28 31.38 11.80
C LEU A 839 34.37 32.91 11.89
N ARG A 840 33.26 33.63 11.89
CA ARG A 840 33.23 35.08 12.10
C ARG A 840 33.86 35.47 13.44
N ALA A 841 33.64 34.70 14.50
CA ALA A 841 34.23 34.93 15.81
C ALA A 841 35.77 34.71 15.84
N THR A 842 36.36 34.02 14.84
CA THR A 842 37.82 33.96 14.62
C THR A 842 38.39 35.16 13.87
N GLY A 843 37.54 36.08 13.40
CA GLY A 843 37.91 37.26 12.57
C GLY A 843 37.91 36.97 11.07
N GLU A 844 37.32 35.88 10.64
CA GLU A 844 37.15 35.50 9.23
C GLU A 844 35.71 35.77 8.75
N HIS A 845 35.57 36.37 7.54
CA HIS A 845 34.29 36.61 6.90
C HIS A 845 34.06 35.53 5.82
N ALA A 846 33.31 34.49 6.15
CA ALA A 846 32.85 33.50 5.20
C ALA A 846 31.83 34.13 4.24
N ARG A 847 32.14 34.12 2.93
CA ARG A 847 31.17 34.55 1.90
C ARG A 847 30.06 33.50 1.77
N LYS A 848 28.81 33.96 1.82
CA LYS A 848 27.65 33.14 1.47
C LYS A 848 27.76 32.79 -0.02
N ARG A 849 27.92 31.51 -0.32
CA ARG A 849 27.87 31.02 -1.71
C ARG A 849 26.39 31.05 -2.12
N GLU A 850 25.97 32.07 -2.87
CA GLU A 850 24.67 32.05 -3.54
C GLU A 850 24.73 30.96 -4.62
N LEU A 851 24.29 29.77 -4.30
CA LEU A 851 23.87 28.79 -5.29
C LEU A 851 22.57 29.35 -5.86
N GLY A 852 22.63 29.83 -7.13
CA GLY A 852 21.42 30.13 -7.91
C GLY A 852 20.50 28.91 -7.82
N THR A 853 19.25 29.16 -7.48
CA THR A 853 18.20 28.14 -7.36
C THR A 853 18.04 27.45 -8.73
N PRO A 854 18.55 26.21 -8.92
CA PRO A 854 18.09 25.40 -10.06
C PRO A 854 16.62 25.06 -9.78
N GLU A 855 15.77 25.02 -10.79
CA GLU A 855 14.45 24.40 -10.65
C GLU A 855 14.64 23.03 -10.03
N GLU A 856 14.21 22.84 -8.78
CA GLU A 856 14.42 21.59 -8.06
C GLU A 856 13.68 20.46 -8.79
N LEU A 857 14.37 19.35 -8.99
CA LEU A 857 13.73 18.12 -9.47
C LEU A 857 12.70 17.65 -8.45
N THR A 858 11.55 17.19 -8.90
CA THR A 858 10.60 16.48 -8.03
C THR A 858 11.24 15.19 -7.52
N SER A 859 10.73 14.63 -6.43
CA SER A 859 11.25 13.39 -5.84
C SER A 859 11.36 12.25 -6.87
N GLN A 860 10.36 12.10 -7.72
CA GLN A 860 10.33 11.09 -8.79
C GLN A 860 11.32 11.41 -9.91
N GLU A 861 11.46 12.66 -10.31
CA GLU A 861 12.47 13.10 -11.29
C GLU A 861 13.90 12.87 -10.77
N ALA A 862 14.16 13.15 -9.49
CA ALA A 862 15.46 12.90 -8.86
C ALA A 862 15.78 11.40 -8.78
N GLN A 863 14.80 10.58 -8.48
CA GLN A 863 14.91 9.12 -8.44
C GLN A 863 15.24 8.54 -9.82
N ILE A 864 14.52 8.97 -10.86
CA ILE A 864 14.79 8.58 -12.26
C ILE A 864 16.18 9.03 -12.68
N ALA A 865 16.58 10.26 -12.36
CA ALA A 865 17.91 10.77 -12.67
C ALA A 865 19.02 9.96 -11.99
N ALA A 866 18.83 9.55 -10.72
CA ALA A 866 19.75 8.69 -10.00
C ALA A 866 19.88 7.28 -10.61
N LEU A 867 18.79 6.69 -11.08
CA LEU A 867 18.80 5.37 -11.71
C LEU A 867 19.43 5.43 -13.11
N VAL A 868 19.22 6.53 -13.85
CA VAL A 868 19.92 6.79 -15.13
C VAL A 868 21.42 6.92 -14.92
N SER A 869 21.88 7.56 -13.85
CA SER A 869 23.33 7.69 -13.57
C SER A 869 24.01 6.35 -13.27
N ARG A 870 23.25 5.32 -12.92
CA ARG A 870 23.70 3.93 -12.75
C ARG A 870 23.71 3.13 -14.06
N GLY A 871 23.35 3.74 -15.17
CA GLY A 871 23.33 3.10 -16.49
C GLY A 871 22.09 2.26 -16.77
N GLN A 872 21.05 2.30 -15.94
CA GLN A 872 19.85 1.47 -16.10
C GLN A 872 19.01 1.92 -17.29
N ALA A 873 18.47 0.98 -18.08
CA ALA A 873 17.57 1.28 -19.18
C ALA A 873 16.19 1.74 -18.68
N ASN A 874 15.41 2.45 -19.53
CA ASN A 874 14.07 2.93 -19.12
C ASN A 874 13.16 1.80 -18.65
N ARG A 875 13.29 0.61 -19.23
CA ARG A 875 12.51 -0.58 -18.86
C ARG A 875 12.88 -1.10 -17.46
N GLU A 876 14.16 -1.06 -17.11
CA GLU A 876 14.67 -1.43 -15.78
C GLU A 876 14.24 -0.41 -14.71
N ILE A 877 14.35 0.90 -15.05
CA ILE A 877 13.91 2.00 -14.21
C ILE A 877 12.38 1.90 -13.97
N ALA A 878 11.62 1.64 -15.03
CA ALA A 878 10.18 1.48 -14.98
C ALA A 878 9.77 0.34 -14.04
N ALA A 879 10.40 -0.82 -14.19
CA ALA A 879 10.17 -1.97 -13.30
C ALA A 879 10.53 -1.66 -11.84
N GLN A 880 11.60 -0.90 -11.62
CA GLN A 880 12.09 -0.57 -10.27
C GLN A 880 11.25 0.50 -9.57
N LEU A 881 10.68 1.45 -10.32
CA LEU A 881 9.84 2.54 -9.80
C LEU A 881 8.35 2.25 -9.94
N PHE A 882 7.98 1.07 -10.43
CA PHE A 882 6.59 0.64 -10.62
C PHE A 882 5.76 1.61 -11.48
N VAL A 883 6.39 2.07 -12.56
CA VAL A 883 5.79 2.91 -13.60
C VAL A 883 6.06 2.28 -14.96
N THR A 884 5.53 2.88 -16.04
CA THR A 884 5.80 2.40 -17.39
C THR A 884 7.07 3.01 -17.96
N PRO A 885 7.70 2.39 -18.97
CA PRO A 885 8.82 2.99 -19.69
C PRO A 885 8.50 4.37 -20.30
N SER A 886 7.26 4.57 -20.77
CA SER A 886 6.77 5.83 -21.31
C SER A 886 6.70 6.92 -20.25
N THR A 887 6.27 6.56 -19.02
CA THR A 887 6.29 7.46 -17.87
C THR A 887 7.71 7.87 -17.47
N VAL A 888 8.67 6.93 -17.50
CA VAL A 888 10.09 7.22 -17.28
C VAL A 888 10.62 8.20 -18.33
N GLU A 889 10.30 8.00 -19.61
CA GLU A 889 10.72 8.88 -20.68
C GLU A 889 10.14 10.29 -20.53
N TYR A 890 8.86 10.40 -20.16
CA TYR A 890 8.21 11.67 -19.88
C TYR A 890 8.91 12.46 -18.76
N HIS A 891 9.25 11.80 -17.64
CA HIS A 891 10.00 12.44 -16.56
C HIS A 891 11.43 12.79 -16.99
N LEU A 892 12.10 11.94 -17.76
CA LEU A 892 13.44 12.23 -18.28
C LEU A 892 13.46 13.47 -19.16
N ARG A 893 12.46 13.69 -20.02
CA ARG A 893 12.35 14.92 -20.80
C ARG A 893 12.23 16.15 -19.90
N LYS A 894 11.50 16.07 -18.79
CA LYS A 894 11.42 17.15 -17.80
C LYS A 894 12.73 17.36 -17.05
N VAL A 895 13.39 16.28 -16.62
CA VAL A 895 14.71 16.32 -15.98
C VAL A 895 15.74 16.96 -16.90
N PHE A 896 15.79 16.57 -18.16
CA PHE A 896 16.71 17.14 -19.16
C PHE A 896 16.51 18.64 -19.30
N ARG A 897 15.24 19.10 -19.37
CA ARG A 897 14.90 20.52 -19.45
C ARG A 897 15.29 21.29 -18.19
N LYS A 898 14.96 20.77 -17.00
CA LYS A 898 15.26 21.41 -15.70
C LYS A 898 16.76 21.50 -15.41
N LEU A 899 17.52 20.47 -15.79
CA LEU A 899 18.97 20.43 -15.58
C LEU A 899 19.78 20.99 -16.74
N GLY A 900 19.15 21.40 -17.85
CA GLY A 900 19.82 21.94 -19.03
C GLY A 900 20.77 20.93 -19.69
N VAL A 901 20.41 19.63 -19.68
CA VAL A 901 21.16 18.53 -20.31
C VAL A 901 20.41 17.98 -21.51
N THR A 902 21.12 17.45 -22.50
CA THR A 902 20.54 16.96 -23.76
C THR A 902 20.71 15.46 -23.97
N SER A 903 21.48 14.78 -23.09
CA SER A 903 21.72 13.34 -23.21
C SER A 903 21.78 12.65 -21.86
N ARG A 904 21.52 11.32 -21.86
CA ARG A 904 21.63 10.47 -20.65
C ARG A 904 23.06 10.51 -20.05
N THR A 905 24.08 10.57 -20.90
CA THR A 905 25.46 10.65 -20.46
C THR A 905 25.75 11.98 -19.76
N GLN A 906 25.23 13.09 -20.28
CA GLN A 906 25.34 14.40 -19.62
C GLN A 906 24.56 14.42 -18.30
N LEU A 907 23.37 13.80 -18.24
CA LEU A 907 22.61 13.65 -17.01
C LEU A 907 23.40 12.84 -15.98
N ALA A 908 23.95 11.70 -16.36
CA ALA A 908 24.74 10.86 -15.47
C ALA A 908 25.95 11.61 -14.89
N HIS A 909 26.70 12.32 -15.74
CA HIS A 909 27.83 13.18 -15.31
C HIS A 909 27.39 14.29 -14.36
N ARG A 910 26.25 14.92 -14.62
CA ARG A 910 25.73 16.00 -13.79
C ARG A 910 25.28 15.50 -12.43
N VAL A 911 24.59 14.36 -12.38
CA VAL A 911 24.13 13.69 -11.15
C VAL A 911 25.30 13.23 -10.30
N ILE A 912 26.34 12.65 -10.89
CA ILE A 912 27.57 12.22 -10.20
C ILE A 912 28.32 13.41 -9.62
N ASN A 913 28.48 14.49 -10.39
CA ASN A 913 29.25 15.67 -9.97
C ASN A 913 28.50 16.57 -8.97
N GLN A 914 27.16 16.51 -8.92
CA GLN A 914 26.33 17.31 -8.01
C GLN A 914 25.88 16.52 -6.78
N GLY A 915 26.31 15.24 -6.60
CA GLY A 915 25.97 14.42 -5.43
C GLY A 915 24.52 13.95 -5.36
N PHE A 916 23.76 14.03 -6.45
CA PHE A 916 22.43 13.43 -6.54
C PHE A 916 22.56 11.90 -6.66
N GLY A 917 22.53 11.20 -5.53
CA GLY A 917 22.28 9.75 -5.51
C GLY A 917 23.45 8.83 -5.91
N VAL A 918 24.67 9.08 -5.46
CA VAL A 918 25.78 8.11 -5.63
C VAL A 918 25.71 7.06 -4.52
N LEU A 919 25.09 5.92 -4.82
CA LEU A 919 25.52 4.66 -4.23
C LEU A 919 26.78 4.22 -5.02
N HIS A 920 27.96 4.32 -4.43
CA HIS A 920 29.14 3.75 -5.05
C HIS A 920 28.94 2.23 -5.21
N PRO A 921 29.26 1.66 -6.40
CA PRO A 921 29.37 0.21 -6.51
C PRO A 921 30.51 -0.25 -5.56
N VAL A 922 30.23 -1.26 -4.77
CA VAL A 922 31.28 -1.99 -4.05
C VAL A 922 32.25 -2.50 -5.12
N PRO A 923 33.56 -2.20 -5.07
CA PRO A 923 34.52 -2.82 -5.98
C PRO A 923 34.44 -4.33 -5.75
N ALA A 924 34.25 -5.08 -6.82
CA ALA A 924 34.33 -6.53 -6.81
C ALA A 924 35.68 -6.88 -6.18
N SER A 925 35.63 -7.59 -5.05
CA SER A 925 36.82 -8.13 -4.40
C SER A 925 37.54 -9.00 -5.43
N GLY A 926 38.70 -8.56 -5.87
CA GLY A 926 39.59 -9.34 -6.73
C GLY A 926 39.90 -10.67 -6.05
N GLY A 927 39.58 -11.75 -6.73
CA GLY A 927 40.01 -13.08 -6.38
C GLY A 927 41.54 -13.12 -6.42
N PRO A 928 42.19 -14.01 -5.67
CA PRO A 928 43.67 -14.09 -5.62
C PRO A 928 44.20 -14.45 -6.98
N ILE A 929 45.12 -13.61 -7.46
CA ILE A 929 46.00 -13.91 -8.60
C ILE A 929 46.84 -15.10 -8.16
N LEU A 930 46.59 -16.27 -8.67
CA LEU A 930 47.55 -17.38 -8.63
C LEU A 930 48.67 -17.07 -9.61
N ASP A 931 49.79 -16.62 -9.06
CA ASP A 931 51.06 -16.60 -9.78
C ASP A 931 51.47 -18.05 -10.07
N GLY A 932 51.34 -18.44 -11.32
CA GLY A 932 51.90 -19.67 -11.87
C GLY A 932 53.31 -19.44 -12.29
N HIS A 933 54.25 -19.89 -11.49
CA HIS A 933 55.60 -20.17 -11.99
C HIS A 933 55.69 -21.60 -12.54
N ARG A 934 55.93 -21.68 -13.87
CA ARG A 934 56.31 -22.76 -14.75
C ARG A 934 55.26 -23.82 -15.07
#